data_43c65f2c06956213ba7b444dab338753
#
_entry.id   43c65f2c06956213ba7b444dab338753
#
_cell.length_a   1.000
_cell.length_b   1.000
_cell.length_c   1.000
_cell.angle_alpha   90.00
_cell.angle_beta   90.00
_cell.angle_gamma   90.00
#
_symmetry.space_group_name_H-M   'P 1'
#
loop_
_entity.id
_entity.type
_entity.pdbx_description
1 polymer ?
#
loop_
_entity_poly.entity_id
_entity_poly.type
_entity_poly.pdbx_seq_one_letter_code
_entity_poly.pdbx_strand_id
1 'polypeptide(L)'
;MIKLYDGGVFLREGTEIVPEAEAAARGISKTPDEARRETIAYSILQAHNTSGDPSALKVRFDAMASHDITFVGIIQTARASGMTEFPLPYVLTNCHNSLCAVGGTINEDDHVFGLSAAKKYGGIFVPPHIAVIHSFMRENFAGCGKMILGSDSHTRYGALGTMAIGEGGGELAKQLLRDTYDVAYPGVVAIYLEGAPRPGVGPHDVALAIIREVFAKGYVKNKVMEFVGPGIASMATDFRNGIDVMTTETTCLSSIWATDEDTHAFLAAHGRGEDYKQLAPGDVVYYDGCVHVNLSEVLPMIALPFHPSNGYTIAELNENLEDILHEVEVEATRIGGDKVNFSLLDKIEGRRLRVQQGVIAGCSGGNYDSVVQAARALKGANIGCGEFSLAVYPTSQPVALELTRRGYIYDLMEAGAIVRTAFCGPCFGAGDTPANNGLSIRHTTRNFPNREGSKPGNGQLSAVALMDARSIAATAAAGGILTPATDLPDETWDESCEYTFDSAPYDKRVYWGFGKAKPESELVEGPNIKPWPAMEPLGENILLKVCSKIMDPVTTTDELIPSGETSSYRSNPLGLAEFTLSRRDPEYVGRSKRVDAVEKRRVAGESLIEADPELAVVFASLNGAGVDADASRVEYGSMIYAKKPGDGSAREQAASCQRVIGGLANIVEEYATKRYRSNVMNWGMVPFQLKGVPPFEVGDYVYVPGIREAIGGDLSSIPAWVVHAGEAREISLYVADMTDEERAIVRAGCLINYNRTRREKE
;
A
#
# COMPACT_ATOMS: atom_id res chain seq x y z
N MET A 1 -21.93 13.85 11.20
CA MET A 1 -20.56 13.76 10.65
C MET A 1 -20.55 13.00 9.35
N ILE A 2 -20.66 11.65 9.36
CA ILE A 2 -20.65 10.84 8.12
C ILE A 2 -21.89 9.95 8.04
N LYS A 3 -22.49 9.89 6.84
CA LYS A 3 -23.63 9.01 6.54
C LYS A 3 -23.30 8.14 5.34
N LEU A 4 -23.52 6.83 5.46
CA LEU A 4 -23.43 5.88 4.34
C LEU A 4 -24.83 5.63 3.79
N TYR A 5 -24.97 5.62 2.46
CA TYR A 5 -26.21 5.25 1.78
C TYR A 5 -26.22 3.76 1.47
N ASP A 6 -27.34 3.10 1.76
CA ASP A 6 -27.54 1.71 1.40
C ASP A 6 -27.95 1.61 -0.09
N GLY A 7 -27.07 0.99 -0.90
CA GLY A 7 -27.28 0.86 -2.35
C GLY A 7 -26.82 2.05 -3.17
N GLY A 8 -27.18 2.03 -4.46
CA GLY A 8 -26.78 3.06 -5.41
C GLY A 8 -27.53 4.37 -5.24
N VAL A 9 -26.89 5.44 -5.70
CA VAL A 9 -27.48 6.79 -5.67
C VAL A 9 -27.27 7.50 -7.01
N PHE A 10 -28.21 8.37 -7.35
CA PHE A 10 -28.00 9.41 -8.35
C PHE A 10 -27.58 10.72 -7.67
N LEU A 11 -26.63 11.42 -8.24
CA LEU A 11 -26.32 12.80 -7.92
C LEU A 11 -26.83 13.67 -9.06
N ARG A 12 -27.73 14.62 -8.75
CA ARG A 12 -28.32 15.55 -9.72
C ARG A 12 -27.76 16.94 -9.49
N GLU A 13 -27.32 17.59 -10.58
CA GLU A 13 -26.76 18.95 -10.59
C GLU A 13 -25.66 19.18 -9.53
N GLY A 14 -24.90 18.12 -9.21
CA GLY A 14 -23.80 18.16 -8.25
C GLY A 14 -24.20 18.36 -6.79
N THR A 15 -25.50 18.46 -6.47
CA THR A 15 -25.96 18.87 -5.12
C THR A 15 -27.05 17.97 -4.51
N GLU A 16 -27.89 17.35 -5.33
CA GLU A 16 -28.99 16.52 -4.83
C GLU A 16 -28.67 15.03 -4.90
N ILE A 17 -28.56 14.39 -3.75
CA ILE A 17 -28.38 12.93 -3.64
C ILE A 17 -29.75 12.27 -3.64
N VAL A 18 -30.01 11.44 -4.65
CA VAL A 18 -31.29 10.70 -4.80
C VAL A 18 -31.00 9.21 -4.74
N PRO A 19 -31.49 8.48 -3.72
CA PRO A 19 -31.38 7.03 -3.68
C PRO A 19 -32.01 6.38 -4.95
N GLU A 20 -31.38 5.33 -5.45
CA GLU A 20 -31.84 4.65 -6.68
C GLU A 20 -33.32 4.27 -6.62
N ALA A 21 -33.81 3.80 -5.45
CA ALA A 21 -35.22 3.42 -5.25
C ALA A 21 -36.20 4.61 -5.40
N GLU A 22 -35.71 5.86 -5.25
CA GLU A 22 -36.52 7.08 -5.37
C GLU A 22 -36.40 7.75 -6.75
N ALA A 23 -35.47 7.31 -7.60
CA ALA A 23 -35.09 7.97 -8.84
C ALA A 23 -36.30 8.29 -9.75
N ALA A 24 -37.15 7.30 -10.00
CA ALA A 24 -38.35 7.46 -10.84
C ALA A 24 -39.33 8.48 -10.24
N ALA A 25 -39.52 8.47 -8.92
CA ALA A 25 -40.42 9.41 -8.22
C ALA A 25 -39.87 10.84 -8.24
N ARG A 26 -38.54 10.99 -8.35
CA ARG A 26 -37.84 12.29 -8.47
C ARG A 26 -37.66 12.73 -9.92
N GLY A 27 -38.20 12.01 -10.90
CA GLY A 27 -38.18 12.38 -12.32
C GLY A 27 -36.84 12.08 -13.01
N ILE A 28 -36.00 11.21 -12.46
CA ILE A 28 -34.77 10.74 -13.12
C ILE A 28 -35.16 9.65 -14.11
N SER A 29 -34.89 9.88 -15.39
CA SER A 29 -35.20 8.94 -16.49
C SER A 29 -34.01 8.12 -16.96
N LYS A 30 -32.75 8.54 -16.66
CA LYS A 30 -31.55 7.77 -16.99
C LYS A 30 -31.50 6.49 -16.18
N THR A 31 -31.12 5.39 -16.83
CA THR A 31 -30.80 4.15 -16.13
C THR A 31 -29.47 4.26 -15.38
N PRO A 32 -29.21 3.42 -14.36
CA PRO A 32 -27.90 3.38 -13.71
C PRO A 32 -26.73 3.22 -14.69
N ASP A 33 -26.85 2.36 -15.70
CA ASP A 33 -25.80 2.11 -16.68
C ASP A 33 -25.53 3.31 -17.60
N GLU A 34 -26.56 4.07 -17.96
CA GLU A 34 -26.39 5.32 -18.72
C GLU A 34 -25.74 6.41 -17.86
N ALA A 35 -26.24 6.60 -16.64
CA ALA A 35 -25.77 7.66 -15.76
C ALA A 35 -24.36 7.37 -15.16
N ARG A 36 -23.97 6.10 -15.03
CA ARG A 36 -22.62 5.69 -14.63
C ARG A 36 -21.52 6.23 -15.56
N ARG A 37 -21.84 6.39 -16.84
CA ARG A 37 -20.91 6.92 -17.85
C ARG A 37 -20.60 8.41 -17.68
N GLU A 38 -21.36 9.09 -16.83
CA GLU A 38 -21.18 10.51 -16.50
C GLU A 38 -20.22 10.73 -15.31
N THR A 39 -19.64 9.67 -14.74
CA THR A 39 -18.62 9.81 -13.67
C THR A 39 -17.30 10.29 -14.25
N ILE A 40 -16.53 11.04 -13.46
CA ILE A 40 -15.16 11.44 -13.81
C ILE A 40 -14.31 10.19 -14.01
N ALA A 41 -14.45 9.21 -13.10
CA ALA A 41 -13.74 7.93 -13.16
C ALA A 41 -13.99 7.20 -14.49
N TYR A 42 -15.23 7.15 -14.97
CA TYR A 42 -15.54 6.51 -16.25
C TYR A 42 -14.78 7.18 -17.40
N SER A 43 -14.84 8.50 -17.47
CA SER A 43 -14.21 9.26 -18.56
C SER A 43 -12.70 9.04 -18.64
N ILE A 44 -12.00 9.02 -17.48
CA ILE A 44 -10.56 8.80 -17.41
C ILE A 44 -10.20 7.35 -17.74
N LEU A 45 -10.90 6.37 -17.16
CA LEU A 45 -10.66 4.96 -17.44
C LEU A 45 -10.87 4.60 -18.90
N GLN A 46 -11.92 5.13 -19.54
CA GLN A 46 -12.18 4.86 -20.96
C GLN A 46 -11.16 5.54 -21.88
N ALA A 47 -10.68 6.74 -21.52
CA ALA A 47 -9.63 7.43 -22.29
C ALA A 47 -8.30 6.64 -22.32
N HIS A 48 -8.02 5.83 -21.28
CA HIS A 48 -6.81 5.01 -21.17
C HIS A 48 -7.04 3.54 -21.52
N ASN A 49 -8.28 3.15 -21.82
CA ASN A 49 -8.65 1.78 -22.17
C ASN A 49 -8.32 1.46 -23.64
N THR A 50 -7.54 0.42 -23.86
CA THR A 50 -7.14 -0.04 -25.20
C THR A 50 -7.87 -1.31 -25.64
N SER A 51 -8.74 -1.90 -24.79
CA SER A 51 -9.45 -3.14 -25.11
C SER A 51 -10.59 -2.95 -26.13
N GLY A 52 -11.19 -1.75 -26.19
CA GLY A 52 -12.44 -1.52 -26.90
C GLY A 52 -13.70 -2.03 -26.18
N ASP A 53 -13.55 -2.74 -25.04
CA ASP A 53 -14.63 -3.18 -24.17
C ASP A 53 -14.70 -2.28 -22.93
N PRO A 54 -15.80 -1.55 -22.70
CA PRO A 54 -15.92 -0.67 -21.55
C PRO A 54 -16.02 -1.40 -20.19
N SER A 55 -16.26 -2.71 -20.18
CA SER A 55 -16.40 -3.52 -18.97
C SER A 55 -15.13 -4.29 -18.59
N ALA A 56 -14.29 -4.61 -19.57
CA ALA A 56 -13.03 -5.33 -19.41
C ALA A 56 -11.85 -4.45 -19.90
N LEU A 57 -11.31 -3.65 -18.99
CA LEU A 57 -10.36 -2.61 -19.31
C LEU A 57 -8.94 -3.18 -19.50
N LYS A 58 -8.23 -2.66 -20.50
CA LYS A 58 -6.79 -2.82 -20.72
C LYS A 58 -6.13 -1.44 -20.67
N VAL A 59 -5.72 -1.04 -19.48
CA VAL A 59 -5.31 0.33 -19.19
C VAL A 59 -3.82 0.52 -19.50
N ARG A 60 -3.47 1.65 -20.12
CA ARG A 60 -2.11 2.18 -20.23
C ARG A 60 -1.98 3.45 -19.41
N PHE A 61 -0.82 3.63 -18.80
CA PHE A 61 -0.53 4.77 -17.93
C PHE A 61 0.33 5.81 -18.65
N ASP A 62 0.20 7.08 -18.21
CA ASP A 62 0.97 8.21 -18.73
C ASP A 62 2.38 8.30 -18.11
N ALA A 63 2.53 7.85 -16.87
CA ALA A 63 3.79 7.82 -16.16
C ALA A 63 3.82 6.73 -15.08
N MET A 64 5.02 6.42 -14.63
CA MET A 64 5.27 5.50 -13.51
C MET A 64 6.19 6.10 -12.47
N ALA A 65 6.05 5.63 -11.22
CA ALA A 65 6.94 6.01 -10.13
C ALA A 65 7.27 4.83 -9.22
N SER A 66 8.51 4.75 -8.79
CA SER A 66 8.97 3.76 -7.81
C SER A 66 9.99 4.34 -6.84
N HIS A 67 10.07 3.74 -5.67
CA HIS A 67 11.05 4.11 -4.67
C HIS A 67 12.16 3.04 -4.53
N ASP A 68 13.22 3.40 -3.82
CA ASP A 68 14.47 2.66 -3.71
C ASP A 68 14.35 1.24 -3.12
N ILE A 69 13.32 0.92 -2.38
CA ILE A 69 13.07 -0.47 -1.93
C ILE A 69 12.29 -1.33 -2.94
N THR A 70 11.96 -0.80 -4.13
CA THR A 70 11.18 -1.53 -5.14
C THR A 70 11.76 -1.45 -6.55
N PHE A 71 12.33 -0.30 -6.99
CA PHE A 71 12.71 -0.12 -8.39
C PHE A 71 13.78 -1.11 -8.86
N VAL A 72 14.71 -1.53 -7.99
CA VAL A 72 15.75 -2.50 -8.38
C VAL A 72 15.09 -3.82 -8.81
N GLY A 73 14.21 -4.38 -7.99
CA GLY A 73 13.49 -5.61 -8.31
C GLY A 73 12.61 -5.50 -9.55
N ILE A 74 11.92 -4.36 -9.73
CA ILE A 74 11.08 -4.09 -10.91
C ILE A 74 11.93 -4.07 -12.18
N ILE A 75 13.04 -3.34 -12.18
CA ILE A 75 13.96 -3.22 -13.32
C ILE A 75 14.61 -4.58 -13.62
N GLN A 76 15.01 -5.34 -12.60
CA GLN A 76 15.54 -6.68 -12.77
C GLN A 76 14.51 -7.63 -13.40
N THR A 77 13.24 -7.56 -12.98
CA THR A 77 12.14 -8.35 -13.55
C THR A 77 11.91 -7.99 -15.03
N ALA A 78 11.80 -6.69 -15.32
CA ALA A 78 11.57 -6.22 -16.69
C ALA A 78 12.76 -6.55 -17.62
N ARG A 79 14.00 -6.37 -17.12
CA ARG A 79 15.23 -6.72 -17.86
C ARG A 79 15.30 -8.22 -18.17
N ALA A 80 15.03 -9.07 -17.17
CA ALA A 80 14.99 -10.53 -17.37
C ALA A 80 13.89 -10.97 -18.33
N SER A 81 12.86 -10.15 -18.49
CA SER A 81 11.77 -10.33 -19.46
C SER A 81 12.03 -9.69 -20.83
N GLY A 82 13.21 -9.06 -21.04
CA GLY A 82 13.63 -8.52 -22.35
C GLY A 82 13.39 -7.03 -22.56
N MET A 83 13.24 -6.23 -21.50
CA MET A 83 13.16 -4.77 -21.61
C MET A 83 14.47 -4.16 -22.11
N THR A 84 14.38 -3.20 -23.04
CA THR A 84 15.53 -2.48 -23.63
C THR A 84 15.56 -0.98 -23.30
N GLU A 85 14.40 -0.37 -23.00
CA GLU A 85 14.25 1.04 -22.64
C GLU A 85 12.99 1.25 -21.79
N PHE A 86 12.88 2.36 -21.12
CA PHE A 86 11.63 2.76 -20.45
C PHE A 86 10.68 3.40 -21.48
N PRO A 87 9.51 2.78 -21.72
CA PRO A 87 8.61 3.22 -22.79
C PRO A 87 7.75 4.44 -22.43
N LEU A 88 7.74 4.84 -21.17
CA LEU A 88 7.00 5.97 -20.59
C LEU A 88 7.87 6.64 -19.52
N PRO A 89 7.55 7.87 -19.09
CA PRO A 89 8.25 8.51 -17.97
C PRO A 89 8.25 7.61 -16.74
N TYR A 90 9.43 7.16 -16.30
CA TYR A 90 9.57 6.35 -15.10
C TYR A 90 10.47 7.05 -14.10
N VAL A 91 9.88 7.43 -12.96
CA VAL A 91 10.54 8.16 -11.89
C VAL A 91 11.04 7.19 -10.82
N LEU A 92 12.33 7.25 -10.56
CA LEU A 92 13.05 6.46 -9.54
C LEU A 92 13.42 7.40 -8.40
N THR A 93 12.71 7.29 -7.26
CA THR A 93 12.94 8.12 -6.07
C THR A 93 13.68 7.36 -5.00
N ASN A 94 14.53 8.06 -4.23
CA ASN A 94 15.32 7.48 -3.14
C ASN A 94 14.84 8.08 -1.82
N CYS A 95 13.71 7.64 -1.31
CA CYS A 95 13.05 8.23 -0.16
C CYS A 95 12.68 7.23 0.96
N HIS A 96 12.89 5.92 0.75
CA HIS A 96 12.62 4.89 1.75
C HIS A 96 13.89 4.37 2.43
N ASN A 97 14.95 4.09 1.67
CA ASN A 97 16.25 3.68 2.18
C ASN A 97 17.27 4.83 2.23
N SER A 98 16.81 6.08 2.27
CA SER A 98 17.73 7.22 2.24
C SER A 98 18.67 7.20 3.44
N LEU A 99 19.89 7.67 3.22
CA LEU A 99 21.02 7.56 4.17
C LEU A 99 20.81 8.25 5.52
N CYS A 100 19.78 9.10 5.65
CA CYS A 100 19.52 9.79 6.92
C CYS A 100 19.03 8.89 8.06
N ALA A 101 18.49 7.67 7.75
CA ALA A 101 17.98 6.78 8.77
C ALA A 101 18.47 5.34 8.63
N VAL A 102 18.58 4.81 7.40
CA VAL A 102 18.95 3.42 7.16
C VAL A 102 20.44 3.27 6.81
N GLY A 103 21.10 4.34 6.48
CA GLY A 103 22.50 4.52 6.04
C GLY A 103 23.44 3.34 6.10
N GLY A 104 23.76 2.80 4.94
CA GLY A 104 24.76 1.77 4.73
C GLY A 104 25.14 1.66 3.26
N THR A 105 26.34 1.15 2.98
CA THR A 105 26.82 0.96 1.60
C THR A 105 25.81 0.16 0.76
N ILE A 106 25.16 -0.81 1.35
CA ILE A 106 24.11 -1.62 0.71
C ILE A 106 22.93 -0.79 0.17
N ASN A 107 22.58 0.31 0.84
CA ASN A 107 21.51 1.20 0.39
C ASN A 107 22.00 2.14 -0.71
N GLU A 108 23.26 2.62 -0.61
CA GLU A 108 23.85 3.45 -1.65
C GLU A 108 24.09 2.67 -2.95
N ASP A 109 24.38 1.38 -2.87
CA ASP A 109 24.44 0.50 -4.06
C ASP A 109 23.13 0.49 -4.84
N ASP A 110 21.99 0.47 -4.16
CA ASP A 110 20.66 0.57 -4.80
C ASP A 110 20.46 1.93 -5.48
N HIS A 111 20.93 3.03 -4.86
CA HIS A 111 20.85 4.38 -5.43
C HIS A 111 21.74 4.51 -6.68
N VAL A 112 22.97 3.99 -6.63
CA VAL A 112 23.89 3.97 -7.78
C VAL A 112 23.32 3.12 -8.92
N PHE A 113 22.73 1.95 -8.61
CA PHE A 113 22.00 1.15 -9.59
C PHE A 113 20.87 1.97 -10.24
N GLY A 114 20.04 2.64 -9.45
CA GLY A 114 18.92 3.46 -9.94
C GLY A 114 19.37 4.55 -10.90
N LEU A 115 20.44 5.28 -10.57
CA LEU A 115 21.01 6.30 -11.46
C LEU A 115 21.57 5.69 -12.76
N SER A 116 22.29 4.57 -12.66
CA SER A 116 22.83 3.87 -13.84
C SER A 116 21.71 3.33 -14.75
N ALA A 117 20.63 2.81 -14.15
CA ALA A 117 19.44 2.36 -14.87
C ALA A 117 18.71 3.53 -15.56
N ALA A 118 18.55 4.66 -14.86
CA ALA A 118 17.95 5.85 -15.45
C ALA A 118 18.74 6.35 -16.66
N LYS A 119 20.08 6.31 -16.60
CA LYS A 119 20.94 6.64 -17.74
C LYS A 119 20.79 5.66 -18.88
N LYS A 120 20.86 4.35 -18.57
CA LYS A 120 20.83 3.28 -19.57
C LYS A 120 19.49 3.19 -20.29
N TYR A 121 18.38 3.23 -19.54
CA TYR A 121 17.03 2.97 -20.06
C TYR A 121 16.20 4.24 -20.30
N GLY A 122 16.73 5.42 -19.98
CA GLY A 122 16.03 6.70 -20.20
C GLY A 122 15.01 7.01 -19.11
N GLY A 123 15.38 6.90 -17.84
CA GLY A 123 14.53 7.22 -16.68
C GLY A 123 14.79 8.58 -16.06
N ILE A 124 14.04 8.87 -15.01
CA ILE A 124 14.19 10.08 -14.19
C ILE A 124 14.64 9.62 -12.80
N PHE A 125 15.76 10.15 -12.30
CA PHE A 125 16.32 9.75 -11.01
C PHE A 125 16.31 10.91 -10.03
N VAL A 126 15.61 10.73 -8.91
CA VAL A 126 15.53 11.69 -7.81
C VAL A 126 16.43 11.21 -6.67
N PRO A 127 17.52 11.92 -6.37
CA PRO A 127 18.47 11.53 -5.33
C PRO A 127 17.83 11.48 -3.92
N PRO A 128 18.49 10.83 -2.94
CA PRO A 128 18.07 10.85 -1.54
C PRO A 128 17.91 12.27 -1.00
N HIS A 129 16.95 12.44 -0.08
CA HIS A 129 16.67 13.70 0.64
C HIS A 129 16.13 14.86 -0.22
N ILE A 130 15.85 14.63 -1.49
CA ILE A 130 15.32 15.68 -2.39
C ILE A 130 13.81 15.78 -2.32
N ALA A 131 13.11 14.67 -2.40
CA ALA A 131 11.65 14.61 -2.22
C ALA A 131 11.18 13.19 -1.89
N VAL A 132 10.07 13.08 -1.16
CA VAL A 132 9.31 11.84 -1.11
C VAL A 132 8.59 11.63 -2.44
N ILE A 133 8.39 10.36 -2.82
CA ILE A 133 7.86 9.96 -4.13
C ILE A 133 6.58 10.72 -4.52
N HIS A 134 5.59 10.76 -3.62
CA HIS A 134 4.28 11.34 -3.96
C HIS A 134 4.31 12.85 -4.11
N SER A 135 5.15 13.56 -3.35
CA SER A 135 5.32 15.00 -3.51
C SER A 135 6.02 15.33 -4.82
N PHE A 136 7.08 14.60 -5.17
CA PHE A 136 7.73 14.78 -6.46
C PHE A 136 6.75 14.56 -7.63
N MET A 137 5.91 13.52 -7.55
CA MET A 137 4.91 13.24 -8.58
C MET A 137 3.82 14.29 -8.67
N ARG A 138 3.32 14.80 -7.53
CA ARG A 138 2.35 15.90 -7.49
C ARG A 138 2.92 17.19 -8.09
N GLU A 139 4.15 17.52 -7.72
CA GLU A 139 4.82 18.75 -8.16
C GLU A 139 5.22 18.73 -9.65
N ASN A 140 5.49 17.54 -10.25
CA ASN A 140 6.07 17.44 -11.59
C ASN A 140 5.26 16.65 -12.64
N PHE A 141 4.34 15.77 -12.26
CA PHE A 141 3.70 14.82 -13.19
C PHE A 141 2.18 14.78 -13.13
N ALA A 142 1.59 14.82 -11.93
CA ALA A 142 0.14 14.74 -11.80
C ALA A 142 -0.55 15.91 -12.49
N GLY A 143 -1.65 15.65 -13.20
CA GLY A 143 -2.45 16.63 -13.93
C GLY A 143 -3.80 16.05 -14.32
N CYS A 144 -4.74 16.91 -14.67
CA CYS A 144 -6.12 16.53 -14.87
C CYS A 144 -6.32 15.55 -16.04
N GLY A 145 -6.98 14.44 -15.75
CA GLY A 145 -7.29 13.41 -16.74
C GLY A 145 -6.17 12.39 -16.99
N LYS A 146 -5.03 12.49 -16.29
CA LYS A 146 -3.92 11.53 -16.40
C LYS A 146 -4.15 10.29 -15.56
N MET A 147 -3.42 9.22 -15.89
CA MET A 147 -3.30 7.99 -15.08
C MET A 147 -1.84 7.69 -14.76
N ILE A 148 -1.54 7.41 -13.49
CA ILE A 148 -0.17 7.12 -13.02
C ILE A 148 -0.16 5.80 -12.24
N LEU A 149 0.83 4.93 -12.54
CA LEU A 149 1.06 3.70 -11.80
C LEU A 149 2.30 3.84 -10.90
N GLY A 150 2.16 3.48 -9.63
CA GLY A 150 3.28 3.52 -8.70
C GLY A 150 3.51 2.21 -7.96
N SER A 151 4.75 1.97 -7.54
CA SER A 151 5.08 0.82 -6.71
C SER A 151 4.74 1.03 -5.23
N ASP A 152 4.49 2.26 -4.82
CA ASP A 152 4.01 2.59 -3.48
C ASP A 152 2.48 2.52 -3.41
N SER A 153 1.97 2.00 -2.30
CA SER A 153 0.52 1.85 -2.10
C SER A 153 -0.22 3.18 -1.98
N HIS A 154 0.47 4.25 -1.56
CA HIS A 154 -0.09 5.60 -1.43
C HIS A 154 0.00 6.42 -2.72
N THR A 155 0.18 5.77 -3.87
CA THR A 155 0.10 6.40 -5.18
C THR A 155 -1.34 6.87 -5.41
N ARG A 156 -1.62 8.10 -4.97
CA ARG A 156 -2.92 8.80 -4.99
C ARG A 156 -2.69 10.26 -5.35
N TYR A 157 -3.27 10.70 -6.45
CA TYR A 157 -3.13 12.07 -6.95
C TYR A 157 -4.48 12.60 -7.46
N GLY A 158 -5.57 12.05 -6.93
CA GLY A 158 -6.94 12.37 -7.31
C GLY A 158 -7.28 13.85 -7.12
N ALA A 159 -6.77 14.47 -6.06
CA ALA A 159 -6.96 15.90 -5.79
C ALA A 159 -6.38 16.82 -6.89
N LEU A 160 -5.47 16.30 -7.73
CA LEU A 160 -4.92 16.98 -8.91
C LEU A 160 -5.56 16.50 -10.22
N GLY A 161 -6.69 15.81 -10.14
CA GLY A 161 -7.38 15.28 -11.31
C GLY A 161 -6.68 14.08 -11.97
N THR A 162 -5.72 13.45 -11.30
CA THR A 162 -5.01 12.26 -11.80
C THR A 162 -5.49 11.00 -11.10
N MET A 163 -6.01 10.04 -11.86
CA MET A 163 -6.34 8.73 -11.32
C MET A 163 -5.07 7.89 -11.18
N ALA A 164 -4.65 7.64 -9.93
CA ALA A 164 -3.40 6.97 -9.67
C ALA A 164 -3.62 5.66 -8.90
N ILE A 165 -2.85 4.63 -9.25
CA ILE A 165 -2.97 3.28 -8.70
C ILE A 165 -1.62 2.83 -8.16
N GLY A 166 -1.61 2.32 -6.92
CA GLY A 166 -0.43 1.70 -6.32
C GLY A 166 -0.49 0.19 -6.47
N GLU A 167 0.51 -0.41 -7.14
CA GLU A 167 0.56 -1.84 -7.43
C GLU A 167 1.90 -2.49 -7.06
N GLY A 168 1.96 -3.81 -7.16
CA GLY A 168 3.20 -4.56 -6.97
C GLY A 168 4.12 -4.50 -8.18
N GLY A 169 5.39 -4.90 -7.97
CA GLY A 169 6.44 -4.80 -8.98
C GLY A 169 6.14 -5.51 -10.29
N GLY A 170 5.37 -6.61 -10.27
CA GLY A 170 4.96 -7.33 -11.46
C GLY A 170 4.13 -6.50 -12.43
N GLU A 171 3.17 -5.72 -11.92
CA GLU A 171 2.33 -4.85 -12.75
C GLU A 171 3.13 -3.69 -13.36
N LEU A 172 4.08 -3.14 -12.58
CA LEU A 172 4.99 -2.11 -13.12
C LEU A 172 5.92 -2.70 -14.20
N ALA A 173 6.44 -3.91 -13.99
CA ALA A 173 7.26 -4.58 -14.98
C ALA A 173 6.50 -4.82 -16.30
N LYS A 174 5.19 -5.15 -16.24
CA LYS A 174 4.33 -5.25 -17.44
C LYS A 174 4.29 -3.93 -18.21
N GLN A 175 4.13 -2.79 -17.53
CA GLN A 175 4.13 -1.48 -18.21
C GLN A 175 5.49 -1.20 -18.88
N LEU A 176 6.61 -1.56 -18.23
CA LEU A 176 7.95 -1.43 -18.80
C LEU A 176 8.14 -2.34 -20.02
N LEU A 177 7.33 -3.37 -20.17
CA LEU A 177 7.27 -4.27 -21.32
C LEU A 177 6.22 -3.86 -22.37
N ARG A 178 5.61 -2.68 -22.21
CA ARG A 178 4.52 -2.15 -23.07
C ARG A 178 3.22 -2.97 -23.01
N ASP A 179 3.04 -3.78 -21.97
CA ASP A 179 1.79 -4.48 -21.70
C ASP A 179 0.77 -3.57 -21.00
N THR A 180 -0.45 -4.07 -20.80
CA THR A 180 -1.55 -3.33 -20.19
C THR A 180 -1.77 -3.74 -18.75
N TYR A 181 -2.46 -2.89 -18.00
CA TYR A 181 -3.03 -3.23 -16.71
C TYR A 181 -4.48 -3.67 -16.92
N ASP A 182 -4.73 -4.97 -16.74
CA ASP A 182 -6.01 -5.58 -17.03
C ASP A 182 -6.91 -5.58 -15.78
N VAL A 183 -8.06 -4.97 -15.89
CA VAL A 183 -9.02 -4.85 -14.78
C VAL A 183 -10.46 -4.79 -15.28
N ALA A 184 -11.39 -5.48 -14.61
CA ALA A 184 -12.81 -5.26 -14.83
C ALA A 184 -13.17 -3.83 -14.42
N TYR A 185 -14.14 -3.21 -15.12
CA TYR A 185 -14.59 -1.86 -14.76
C TYR A 185 -14.99 -1.82 -13.27
N PRO A 186 -14.35 -0.97 -12.45
CA PRO A 186 -14.61 -0.95 -11.01
C PRO A 186 -15.93 -0.23 -10.69
N GLY A 187 -16.56 -0.57 -9.59
CA GLY A 187 -17.60 0.26 -9.01
C GLY A 187 -17.06 1.64 -8.63
N VAL A 188 -17.91 2.66 -8.66
CA VAL A 188 -17.58 4.03 -8.29
C VAL A 188 -18.48 4.48 -7.15
N VAL A 189 -17.88 4.98 -6.06
CA VAL A 189 -18.60 5.48 -4.88
C VAL A 189 -18.38 6.98 -4.76
N ALA A 190 -19.47 7.74 -4.65
CA ALA A 190 -19.39 9.16 -4.36
C ALA A 190 -18.92 9.41 -2.92
N ILE A 191 -17.91 10.25 -2.76
CA ILE A 191 -17.58 10.88 -1.49
C ILE A 191 -18.10 12.31 -1.57
N TYR A 192 -19.33 12.49 -1.11
CA TYR A 192 -20.02 13.77 -1.21
C TYR A 192 -19.64 14.65 -0.03
N LEU A 193 -19.00 15.77 -0.31
CA LEU A 193 -18.51 16.71 0.69
C LEU A 193 -19.41 17.94 0.76
N GLU A 194 -19.83 18.33 1.95
CA GLU A 194 -20.56 19.58 2.20
C GLU A 194 -19.98 20.32 3.40
N GLY A 195 -20.27 21.61 3.48
CA GLY A 195 -19.75 22.49 4.54
C GLY A 195 -18.27 22.81 4.37
N ALA A 196 -17.64 23.23 5.46
CA ALA A 196 -16.21 23.57 5.52
C ALA A 196 -15.59 23.03 6.82
N PRO A 197 -14.31 22.60 6.81
CA PRO A 197 -13.60 22.22 8.03
C PRO A 197 -13.58 23.40 9.02
N ARG A 198 -13.69 23.10 10.31
CA ARG A 198 -13.55 24.10 11.37
C ARG A 198 -12.08 24.46 11.57
N PRO A 199 -11.77 25.65 12.13
CA PRO A 199 -10.42 25.96 12.61
C PRO A 199 -9.88 24.82 13.50
N GLY A 200 -8.62 24.43 13.29
CA GLY A 200 -7.99 23.32 14.02
C GLY A 200 -8.29 21.91 13.49
N VAL A 201 -9.24 21.74 12.57
CA VAL A 201 -9.49 20.46 11.90
C VAL A 201 -8.64 20.37 10.64
N GLY A 202 -7.82 19.32 10.54
CA GLY A 202 -6.93 19.13 9.42
C GLY A 202 -7.35 18.01 8.45
N PRO A 203 -6.60 17.81 7.36
CA PRO A 203 -6.92 16.82 6.34
C PRO A 203 -6.90 15.39 6.90
N HIS A 204 -6.05 15.13 7.88
CA HIS A 204 -5.93 13.79 8.47
C HIS A 204 -7.17 13.46 9.33
N ASP A 205 -7.78 14.45 9.98
CA ASP A 205 -9.01 14.25 10.74
C ASP A 205 -10.16 13.83 9.83
N VAL A 206 -10.32 14.49 8.67
CA VAL A 206 -11.32 14.14 7.66
C VAL A 206 -11.07 12.72 7.11
N ALA A 207 -9.82 12.41 6.80
CA ALA A 207 -9.45 11.10 6.27
C ALA A 207 -9.72 9.98 7.29
N LEU A 208 -9.33 10.14 8.55
CA LEU A 208 -9.55 9.15 9.62
C LEU A 208 -11.04 8.95 9.90
N ALA A 209 -11.84 10.03 9.86
CA ALA A 209 -13.28 9.93 10.00
C ALA A 209 -13.91 9.08 8.88
N ILE A 210 -13.48 9.27 7.62
CA ILE A 210 -13.94 8.45 6.49
C ILE A 210 -13.49 7.00 6.66
N ILE A 211 -12.21 6.74 6.96
CA ILE A 211 -11.66 5.39 7.12
C ILE A 211 -12.41 4.61 8.20
N ARG A 212 -12.66 5.23 9.36
CA ARG A 212 -13.44 4.65 10.47
C ARG A 212 -14.77 4.08 9.99
N GLU A 213 -15.51 4.84 9.17
CA GLU A 213 -16.86 4.47 8.75
C GLU A 213 -16.91 3.42 7.62
N VAL A 214 -15.93 3.43 6.70
CA VAL A 214 -16.01 2.63 5.48
C VAL A 214 -15.22 1.33 5.55
N PHE A 215 -14.15 1.25 6.37
CA PHE A 215 -13.19 0.15 6.31
C PHE A 215 -13.81 -1.18 6.76
N ALA A 216 -14.38 -1.26 7.95
CA ALA A 216 -14.92 -2.51 8.50
C ALA A 216 -16.06 -3.09 7.64
N LYS A 217 -16.81 -2.24 6.97
CA LYS A 217 -17.92 -2.62 6.06
C LYS A 217 -17.42 -3.02 4.66
N GLY A 218 -16.14 -2.77 4.33
CA GLY A 218 -15.61 -2.94 2.99
C GLY A 218 -16.33 -2.09 1.94
N TYR A 219 -16.91 -0.96 2.33
CA TYR A 219 -17.87 -0.19 1.54
C TYR A 219 -17.30 0.30 0.21
N VAL A 220 -16.02 0.68 0.20
CA VAL A 220 -15.27 1.15 -0.97
C VAL A 220 -14.21 0.16 -1.46
N LYS A 221 -14.18 -1.06 -0.92
CA LYS A 221 -13.16 -2.07 -1.25
C LYS A 221 -13.13 -2.34 -2.77
N ASN A 222 -11.95 -2.21 -3.39
CA ASN A 222 -11.70 -2.39 -4.82
C ASN A 222 -12.52 -1.48 -5.76
N LYS A 223 -13.15 -0.42 -5.23
CA LYS A 223 -13.90 0.59 -5.99
C LYS A 223 -13.09 1.87 -6.14
N VAL A 224 -13.53 2.77 -6.99
CA VAL A 224 -12.99 4.13 -7.08
C VAL A 224 -13.78 5.04 -6.15
N MET A 225 -13.09 5.84 -5.36
CA MET A 225 -13.66 6.92 -4.56
C MET A 225 -13.66 8.20 -5.39
N GLU A 226 -14.84 8.70 -5.79
CA GLU A 226 -14.98 9.94 -6.54
C GLU A 226 -15.49 11.05 -5.61
N PHE A 227 -14.60 12.02 -5.33
CA PHE A 227 -14.89 13.14 -4.43
C PHE A 227 -15.62 14.24 -5.18
N VAL A 228 -16.80 14.57 -4.70
CA VAL A 228 -17.75 15.51 -5.30
C VAL A 228 -18.45 16.34 -4.23
N GLY A 229 -19.21 17.35 -4.64
CA GLY A 229 -20.02 18.17 -3.74
C GLY A 229 -19.42 19.55 -3.45
N PRO A 230 -20.22 20.46 -2.90
CA PRO A 230 -19.84 21.87 -2.73
C PRO A 230 -18.73 22.09 -1.70
N GLY A 231 -18.51 21.15 -0.78
CA GLY A 231 -17.47 21.24 0.23
C GLY A 231 -16.05 21.23 -0.32
N ILE A 232 -15.84 20.77 -1.58
CA ILE A 232 -14.52 20.79 -2.23
C ILE A 232 -13.95 22.22 -2.26
N ALA A 233 -14.74 23.20 -2.64
CA ALA A 233 -14.31 24.59 -2.75
C ALA A 233 -13.92 25.24 -1.41
N SER A 234 -14.19 24.60 -0.28
CA SER A 234 -13.79 25.09 1.05
C SER A 234 -12.38 24.66 1.46
N MET A 235 -11.69 23.85 0.65
CA MET A 235 -10.40 23.26 0.99
C MET A 235 -9.37 23.59 -0.10
N ALA A 236 -8.22 24.13 0.29
CA ALA A 236 -7.08 24.27 -0.63
C ALA A 236 -6.61 22.90 -1.15
N THR A 237 -6.00 22.88 -2.34
CA THR A 237 -5.55 21.63 -2.98
C THR A 237 -4.57 20.83 -2.12
N ASP A 238 -3.72 21.49 -1.32
CA ASP A 238 -2.79 20.79 -0.42
C ASP A 238 -3.52 20.04 0.72
N PHE A 239 -4.61 20.61 1.22
CA PHE A 239 -5.51 19.95 2.16
C PHE A 239 -6.18 18.72 1.53
N ARG A 240 -6.70 18.86 0.29
CA ARG A 240 -7.29 17.73 -0.47
C ARG A 240 -6.28 16.62 -0.71
N ASN A 241 -5.02 16.95 -1.01
CA ASN A 241 -3.92 15.98 -1.16
C ASN A 241 -3.69 15.18 0.13
N GLY A 242 -3.83 15.80 1.30
CA GLY A 242 -3.72 15.14 2.61
C GLY A 242 -4.84 14.11 2.85
N ILE A 243 -6.08 14.40 2.41
CA ILE A 243 -7.19 13.44 2.46
C ILE A 243 -6.97 12.33 1.43
N ASP A 244 -6.66 12.71 0.20
CA ASP A 244 -6.59 11.81 -0.96
C ASP A 244 -5.58 10.68 -0.75
N VAL A 245 -4.40 10.97 -0.22
CA VAL A 245 -3.36 9.96 0.04
C VAL A 245 -3.81 8.89 1.04
N MET A 246 -4.66 9.25 1.98
CA MET A 246 -5.17 8.34 3.00
C MET A 246 -6.28 7.41 2.48
N THR A 247 -6.84 7.65 1.30
CA THR A 247 -7.84 6.75 0.69
C THR A 247 -7.31 5.34 0.50
N THR A 248 -6.00 5.16 0.39
CA THR A 248 -5.37 3.82 0.34
C THR A 248 -5.75 2.95 1.53
N GLU A 249 -5.92 3.53 2.71
CA GLU A 249 -6.25 2.81 3.94
C GLU A 249 -7.72 2.35 4.01
N THR A 250 -8.54 2.72 3.03
CA THR A 250 -9.89 2.19 2.85
C THR A 250 -9.95 0.94 2.00
N THR A 251 -8.82 0.46 1.47
CA THR A 251 -8.71 -0.63 0.48
C THR A 251 -9.37 -0.33 -0.88
N CYS A 252 -9.62 0.94 -1.21
CA CYS A 252 -10.12 1.34 -2.52
C CYS A 252 -9.09 1.06 -3.63
N LEU A 253 -9.56 0.94 -4.87
CA LEU A 253 -8.68 0.79 -6.04
C LEU A 253 -7.93 2.07 -6.35
N SER A 254 -8.65 3.19 -6.40
CA SER A 254 -8.12 4.52 -6.70
C SER A 254 -9.06 5.59 -6.15
N SER A 255 -8.63 6.85 -6.28
CA SER A 255 -9.43 8.03 -5.96
C SER A 255 -9.33 9.06 -7.07
N ILE A 256 -10.36 9.89 -7.20
CA ILE A 256 -10.42 11.03 -8.14
C ILE A 256 -11.31 12.12 -7.57
N TRP A 257 -11.00 13.38 -7.84
CA TRP A 257 -11.73 14.53 -7.35
C TRP A 257 -12.26 15.37 -8.51
N ALA A 258 -13.39 15.99 -8.31
CA ALA A 258 -13.77 17.13 -9.12
C ALA A 258 -12.73 18.25 -8.92
N THR A 259 -12.34 18.90 -10.03
CA THR A 259 -11.28 19.93 -10.04
C THR A 259 -11.87 21.31 -10.21
N ASP A 260 -11.21 22.30 -9.64
CA ASP A 260 -11.64 23.70 -9.62
C ASP A 260 -10.44 24.65 -9.79
N GLU A 261 -10.68 25.95 -9.54
CA GLU A 261 -9.66 26.99 -9.68
C GLU A 261 -8.50 26.82 -8.69
N ASP A 262 -8.72 26.24 -7.48
CA ASP A 262 -7.65 25.94 -6.55
C ASP A 262 -6.72 24.83 -7.10
N THR A 263 -7.27 23.84 -7.80
CA THR A 263 -6.47 22.83 -8.51
C THR A 263 -5.64 23.50 -9.61
N HIS A 264 -6.24 24.43 -10.38
CA HIS A 264 -5.52 25.19 -11.40
C HIS A 264 -4.40 26.04 -10.79
N ALA A 265 -4.69 26.76 -9.71
CA ALA A 265 -3.72 27.59 -9.01
C ALA A 265 -2.52 26.76 -8.49
N PHE A 266 -2.78 25.56 -7.95
CA PHE A 266 -1.72 24.64 -7.52
C PHE A 266 -0.82 24.24 -8.71
N LEU A 267 -1.41 23.79 -9.82
CA LEU A 267 -0.66 23.40 -11.01
C LEU A 267 0.11 24.59 -11.60
N ALA A 268 -0.51 25.77 -11.68
CA ALA A 268 0.12 26.99 -12.19
C ALA A 268 1.29 27.44 -11.29
N ALA A 269 1.18 27.34 -9.96
CA ALA A 269 2.27 27.63 -9.04
C ALA A 269 3.51 26.76 -9.28
N HIS A 270 3.30 25.53 -9.79
CA HIS A 270 4.37 24.60 -10.19
C HIS A 270 4.79 24.74 -11.66
N GLY A 271 4.38 25.80 -12.34
CA GLY A 271 4.69 26.04 -13.76
C GLY A 271 3.98 25.10 -14.74
N ARG A 272 2.86 24.47 -14.32
CA ARG A 272 2.13 23.44 -15.09
C ARG A 272 0.63 23.74 -15.21
N GLY A 273 0.28 25.02 -15.32
CA GLY A 273 -1.12 25.45 -15.48
C GLY A 273 -1.82 24.81 -16.68
N GLU A 274 -1.08 24.44 -17.73
CA GLU A 274 -1.59 23.74 -18.91
C GLU A 274 -2.02 22.28 -18.63
N ASP A 275 -1.58 21.69 -17.55
CA ASP A 275 -2.04 20.36 -17.08
C ASP A 275 -3.42 20.41 -16.41
N TYR A 276 -3.97 21.61 -16.23
CA TYR A 276 -5.31 21.78 -15.67
C TYR A 276 -6.39 21.52 -16.73
N LYS A 277 -7.41 20.82 -16.28
CA LYS A 277 -8.68 20.64 -16.98
C LYS A 277 -9.78 20.56 -15.95
N GLN A 278 -10.89 21.24 -16.16
CA GLN A 278 -12.05 21.07 -15.29
C GLN A 278 -12.59 19.65 -15.44
N LEU A 279 -12.60 18.91 -14.35
CA LEU A 279 -13.20 17.60 -14.21
C LEU A 279 -14.41 17.73 -13.27
N ALA A 280 -15.58 17.37 -13.77
CA ALA A 280 -16.81 17.34 -13.01
C ALA A 280 -17.67 16.17 -13.47
N PRO A 281 -18.51 15.59 -12.60
CA PRO A 281 -19.53 14.63 -13.02
C PRO A 281 -20.58 15.32 -13.90
N GLY A 282 -21.32 14.54 -14.69
CA GLY A 282 -22.42 15.05 -15.47
C GLY A 282 -23.61 15.49 -14.61
N ASP A 283 -24.60 16.17 -15.24
CA ASP A 283 -25.78 16.72 -14.54
C ASP A 283 -26.60 15.68 -13.79
N VAL A 284 -26.67 14.45 -14.30
CA VAL A 284 -27.29 13.30 -13.63
C VAL A 284 -26.36 12.12 -13.75
N VAL A 285 -25.69 11.78 -12.66
CA VAL A 285 -24.67 10.74 -12.57
C VAL A 285 -25.08 9.68 -11.56
N TYR A 286 -24.70 8.43 -11.80
CA TYR A 286 -24.97 7.30 -10.89
C TYR A 286 -23.70 6.79 -10.24
N TYR A 287 -23.77 6.54 -8.93
CA TYR A 287 -22.74 5.92 -8.12
C TYR A 287 -23.23 4.64 -7.44
N ASP A 288 -22.35 3.65 -7.28
CA ASP A 288 -22.64 2.37 -6.61
C ASP A 288 -22.76 2.49 -5.09
N GLY A 289 -22.74 3.69 -4.57
CA GLY A 289 -22.88 4.06 -3.17
C GLY A 289 -22.49 5.50 -2.95
N CYS A 290 -22.75 6.01 -1.75
CA CYS A 290 -22.39 7.37 -1.37
C CYS A 290 -21.98 7.44 0.10
N VAL A 291 -20.84 8.09 0.34
CA VAL A 291 -20.34 8.51 1.65
C VAL A 291 -20.57 10.01 1.74
N HIS A 292 -21.59 10.42 2.48
CA HIS A 292 -21.90 11.84 2.69
C HIS A 292 -21.16 12.33 3.93
N VAL A 293 -20.29 13.32 3.76
CA VAL A 293 -19.42 13.91 4.78
C VAL A 293 -19.79 15.37 5.00
N ASN A 294 -20.30 15.70 6.17
CA ASN A 294 -20.43 17.08 6.60
C ASN A 294 -19.12 17.54 7.26
N LEU A 295 -18.31 18.30 6.51
CA LEU A 295 -17.00 18.79 6.96
C LEU A 295 -17.09 19.65 8.21
N SER A 296 -18.19 20.41 8.39
CA SER A 296 -18.40 21.27 9.55
C SER A 296 -18.64 20.51 10.86
N GLU A 297 -18.90 19.20 10.79
CA GLU A 297 -19.10 18.34 11.95
C GLU A 297 -17.89 17.45 12.26
N VAL A 298 -16.85 17.45 11.41
CA VAL A 298 -15.61 16.72 11.69
C VAL A 298 -14.91 17.38 12.87
N LEU A 299 -14.38 16.55 13.76
CA LEU A 299 -13.63 16.94 14.95
C LEU A 299 -12.21 16.37 14.86
N PRO A 300 -11.25 16.89 15.65
CA PRO A 300 -9.93 16.30 15.75
C PRO A 300 -9.98 14.82 16.10
N MET A 301 -9.33 14.00 15.25
CA MET A 301 -9.36 12.55 15.31
C MET A 301 -8.03 11.97 15.81
N ILE A 302 -8.10 10.79 16.39
CA ILE A 302 -6.96 9.91 16.63
C ILE A 302 -7.33 8.50 16.17
N ALA A 303 -6.45 7.87 15.38
CA ALA A 303 -6.55 6.44 15.13
C ALA A 303 -5.56 5.71 16.03
N LEU A 304 -6.07 4.98 17.00
CA LEU A 304 -5.29 4.23 17.97
C LEU A 304 -4.62 3.01 17.30
N PRO A 305 -3.54 2.45 17.87
CA PRO A 305 -2.95 1.23 17.38
C PRO A 305 -4.01 0.10 17.25
N PHE A 306 -3.98 -0.80 16.31
CA PHE A 306 -2.90 -1.11 15.34
C PHE A 306 -3.43 -1.01 13.89
N HIS A 307 -4.42 -0.17 13.65
CA HIS A 307 -4.98 0.02 12.31
C HIS A 307 -5.56 1.44 12.16
N PRO A 308 -5.46 2.09 10.97
CA PRO A 308 -6.03 3.43 10.75
C PRO A 308 -7.54 3.53 10.97
N SER A 309 -8.27 2.43 10.88
CA SER A 309 -9.72 2.38 11.13
C SER A 309 -10.10 2.34 12.62
N ASN A 310 -9.12 2.14 13.53
CA ASN A 310 -9.36 2.22 14.97
C ASN A 310 -9.44 3.69 15.42
N GLY A 311 -10.36 4.43 14.80
CA GLY A 311 -10.50 5.87 14.88
C GLY A 311 -11.51 6.32 15.93
N TYR A 312 -11.15 7.36 16.67
CA TYR A 312 -12.00 8.07 17.64
C TYR A 312 -11.82 9.57 17.47
N THR A 313 -12.81 10.37 17.83
CA THR A 313 -12.49 11.76 18.11
C THR A 313 -11.65 11.82 19.39
N ILE A 314 -10.75 12.80 19.51
CA ILE A 314 -9.96 12.96 20.75
C ILE A 314 -10.88 13.18 21.95
N ALA A 315 -12.04 13.81 21.73
CA ALA A 315 -13.06 13.98 22.76
C ALA A 315 -13.66 12.63 23.24
N GLU A 316 -14.09 11.75 22.30
CA GLU A 316 -14.57 10.40 22.62
C GLU A 316 -13.52 9.58 23.40
N LEU A 317 -12.25 9.67 23.00
CA LEU A 317 -11.16 9.02 23.71
C LEU A 317 -11.02 9.53 25.14
N ASN A 318 -11.01 10.86 25.33
CA ASN A 318 -10.85 11.47 26.66
C ASN A 318 -12.04 11.19 27.60
N GLU A 319 -13.25 11.01 27.05
CA GLU A 319 -14.46 10.66 27.83
C GLU A 319 -14.43 9.20 28.30
N ASN A 320 -13.84 8.28 27.54
CA ASN A 320 -13.83 6.83 27.78
C ASN A 320 -12.40 6.26 27.82
N LEU A 321 -11.46 7.02 28.37
CA LEU A 321 -10.02 6.80 28.21
C LEU A 321 -9.56 5.41 28.66
N GLU A 322 -9.95 4.98 29.86
CA GLU A 322 -9.51 3.69 30.43
C GLU A 322 -10.04 2.52 29.62
N ASP A 323 -11.32 2.51 29.27
CA ASP A 323 -11.95 1.40 28.56
C ASP A 323 -11.37 1.26 27.14
N ILE A 324 -11.24 2.36 26.41
CA ILE A 324 -10.71 2.34 25.03
C ILE A 324 -9.23 1.91 25.03
N LEU A 325 -8.41 2.44 25.95
CA LEU A 325 -7.00 2.06 26.01
C LEU A 325 -6.82 0.60 26.44
N HIS A 326 -7.67 0.10 27.32
CA HIS A 326 -7.65 -1.31 27.72
C HIS A 326 -7.92 -2.24 26.51
N GLU A 327 -8.88 -1.92 25.66
CA GLU A 327 -9.13 -2.69 24.42
C GLU A 327 -7.89 -2.76 23.52
N VAL A 328 -7.14 -1.67 23.40
CA VAL A 328 -5.87 -1.63 22.65
C VAL A 328 -4.81 -2.49 23.31
N GLU A 329 -4.71 -2.53 24.65
CA GLU A 329 -3.78 -3.40 25.38
C GLU A 329 -4.10 -4.90 25.18
N VAL A 330 -5.39 -5.25 25.15
CA VAL A 330 -5.84 -6.62 24.85
C VAL A 330 -5.37 -7.04 23.45
N GLU A 331 -5.54 -6.16 22.46
CA GLU A 331 -5.07 -6.42 21.11
C GLU A 331 -3.53 -6.49 21.04
N ALA A 332 -2.83 -5.62 21.76
CA ALA A 332 -1.37 -5.65 21.87
C ALA A 332 -0.86 -6.98 22.43
N THR A 333 -1.53 -7.51 23.45
CA THR A 333 -1.22 -8.82 24.02
C THR A 333 -1.42 -9.94 23.02
N ARG A 334 -2.51 -9.88 22.23
CA ARG A 334 -2.76 -10.84 21.14
C ARG A 334 -1.65 -10.83 20.09
N ILE A 335 -1.15 -9.64 19.73
CA ILE A 335 -0.11 -9.46 18.72
C ILE A 335 1.27 -9.85 19.24
N GLY A 336 1.63 -9.40 20.44
CA GLY A 336 2.97 -9.55 21.03
C GLY A 336 3.19 -10.88 21.75
N GLY A 337 2.12 -11.57 22.14
CA GLY A 337 2.17 -12.78 22.99
C GLY A 337 2.64 -12.49 24.41
N ASP A 338 2.80 -13.55 25.20
CA ASP A 338 3.11 -13.48 26.64
C ASP A 338 4.50 -12.89 26.97
N LYS A 339 5.34 -12.68 25.98
CA LYS A 339 6.70 -12.11 26.17
C LYS A 339 6.73 -10.59 26.21
N VAL A 340 5.64 -9.95 25.80
CA VAL A 340 5.56 -8.50 25.67
C VAL A 340 4.76 -7.92 26.81
N ASN A 341 5.34 -6.92 27.49
CA ASN A 341 4.64 -6.10 28.47
C ASN A 341 4.41 -4.70 27.88
N PHE A 342 3.19 -4.45 27.41
CA PHE A 342 2.78 -3.18 26.83
C PHE A 342 1.56 -2.64 27.57
N SER A 343 1.63 -1.40 28.00
CA SER A 343 0.53 -0.71 28.67
C SER A 343 0.36 0.71 28.10
N LEU A 344 -0.88 1.09 27.93
CA LEU A 344 -1.31 2.46 27.66
C LEU A 344 -1.96 3.10 28.89
N LEU A 345 -2.51 2.28 29.79
CA LEU A 345 -3.12 2.74 31.03
C LEU A 345 -2.10 3.39 31.98
N ASP A 346 -0.83 2.96 31.92
CA ASP A 346 0.27 3.56 32.68
C ASP A 346 0.63 5.00 32.23
N LYS A 347 0.09 5.44 31.08
CA LYS A 347 0.31 6.75 30.48
C LYS A 347 -0.81 7.75 30.76
N ILE A 348 -1.79 7.37 31.60
CA ILE A 348 -2.87 8.26 31.97
C ILE A 348 -2.38 9.23 33.05
N GLU A 349 -2.38 10.52 32.75
CA GLU A 349 -2.11 11.60 33.69
C GLU A 349 -3.38 12.42 33.93
N GLY A 350 -3.93 12.30 35.11
CA GLY A 350 -5.22 12.93 35.43
C GLY A 350 -6.35 12.28 34.61
N ARG A 351 -6.82 12.98 33.58
CA ARG A 351 -7.89 12.55 32.69
C ARG A 351 -7.45 12.60 31.20
N ARG A 352 -6.16 12.66 30.94
CA ARG A 352 -5.60 12.74 29.59
C ARG A 352 -4.48 11.73 29.41
N LEU A 353 -4.24 11.38 28.15
CA LEU A 353 -3.16 10.47 27.75
C LEU A 353 -1.87 11.27 27.57
N ARG A 354 -0.77 10.79 28.15
CA ARG A 354 0.59 11.26 27.85
C ARG A 354 1.16 10.42 26.73
N VAL A 355 1.80 11.06 25.75
CA VAL A 355 2.52 10.41 24.65
C VAL A 355 4.02 10.75 24.73
N GLN A 356 4.87 9.88 24.19
CA GLN A 356 6.31 10.00 24.31
C GLN A 356 6.96 10.63 23.06
N GLN A 357 6.25 10.59 21.92
CA GLN A 357 6.82 11.07 20.66
C GLN A 357 5.74 11.63 19.74
N GLY A 358 6.04 12.74 19.07
CA GLY A 358 5.31 13.27 17.93
C GLY A 358 6.14 13.22 16.66
N VAL A 359 5.53 12.85 15.52
CA VAL A 359 6.17 12.85 14.21
C VAL A 359 5.24 13.43 13.15
N ILE A 360 5.71 14.42 12.41
CA ILE A 360 5.01 15.02 11.27
C ILE A 360 5.86 14.70 10.03
N ALA A 361 5.43 13.77 9.18
CA ALA A 361 6.28 13.25 8.12
C ALA A 361 5.51 12.70 6.92
N GLY A 362 6.27 12.42 5.85
CA GLY A 362 5.79 11.75 4.65
C GLY A 362 4.90 12.62 3.78
N CYS A 363 4.24 11.98 2.84
CA CYS A 363 3.38 12.64 1.84
C CYS A 363 2.04 13.14 2.38
N SER A 364 1.65 12.75 3.60
CA SER A 364 0.45 13.23 4.28
C SER A 364 0.75 14.37 5.25
N GLY A 365 1.76 14.23 6.12
CA GLY A 365 2.05 15.18 7.18
C GLY A 365 3.11 16.22 6.84
N GLY A 366 4.08 15.89 5.96
CA GLY A 366 5.20 16.78 5.63
C GLY A 366 4.91 17.81 4.53
N ASN A 367 3.67 17.93 4.05
CA ASN A 367 3.27 18.94 3.09
C ASN A 367 3.37 20.36 3.65
N TYR A 368 3.36 21.36 2.78
CA TYR A 368 3.61 22.74 3.17
C TYR A 368 2.59 23.22 4.22
N ASP A 369 1.30 23.06 3.96
CA ASP A 369 0.24 23.51 4.88
C ASP A 369 0.37 22.87 6.26
N SER A 370 0.48 21.54 6.34
CA SER A 370 0.56 20.85 7.64
C SER A 370 1.75 21.30 8.48
N VAL A 371 2.92 21.55 7.84
CA VAL A 371 4.11 22.02 8.57
C VAL A 371 3.97 23.49 8.99
N VAL A 372 3.36 24.36 8.15
CA VAL A 372 3.06 25.75 8.51
C VAL A 372 2.12 25.83 9.72
N GLN A 373 1.04 25.05 9.69
CA GLN A 373 0.09 25.03 10.81
C GLN A 373 0.75 24.54 12.10
N ALA A 374 1.60 23.50 12.03
CA ALA A 374 2.36 23.04 13.18
C ALA A 374 3.33 24.12 13.72
N ALA A 375 4.03 24.83 12.82
CA ALA A 375 4.96 25.90 13.20
C ALA A 375 4.22 27.06 13.88
N ARG A 376 3.04 27.44 13.39
CA ARG A 376 2.21 28.48 14.01
C ARG A 376 1.76 28.10 15.41
N ALA A 377 1.29 26.87 15.61
CA ALA A 377 0.89 26.36 16.91
C ALA A 377 2.04 26.33 17.92
N LEU A 378 3.27 26.14 17.44
CA LEU A 378 4.47 26.04 18.27
C LEU A 378 5.23 27.35 18.43
N LYS A 379 4.82 28.44 17.76
CA LYS A 379 5.49 29.73 17.85
C LYS A 379 5.48 30.27 19.27
N GLY A 380 6.67 30.44 19.84
CA GLY A 380 6.84 30.86 21.23
C GLY A 380 6.51 29.79 22.29
N ALA A 381 6.16 28.58 21.87
CA ALA A 381 5.96 27.45 22.77
C ALA A 381 7.30 26.77 23.13
N ASN A 382 7.24 25.84 24.09
CA ASN A 382 8.37 24.99 24.49
C ASN A 382 7.86 23.58 24.72
N ILE A 383 8.32 22.61 23.95
CA ILE A 383 7.89 21.21 24.05
C ILE A 383 8.42 20.49 25.29
N GLY A 384 9.25 21.17 26.10
CA GLY A 384 9.81 20.64 27.33
C GLY A 384 11.14 19.93 27.16
N CYS A 385 11.74 19.53 28.30
CA CYS A 385 13.00 18.79 28.35
C CYS A 385 12.83 17.36 28.89
N GLY A 386 11.58 16.86 28.90
CA GLY A 386 11.24 15.51 29.34
C GLY A 386 11.40 14.46 28.25
N GLU A 387 10.67 13.37 28.35
CA GLU A 387 10.71 12.27 27.42
C GLU A 387 10.13 12.62 26.05
N PHE A 388 9.14 13.52 26.02
CA PHE A 388 8.48 13.87 24.77
C PHE A 388 9.44 14.50 23.76
N SER A 389 9.37 14.05 22.52
CA SER A 389 10.14 14.61 21.40
C SER A 389 9.24 14.82 20.18
N LEU A 390 9.56 15.83 19.36
CA LEU A 390 8.86 16.10 18.09
C LEU A 390 9.86 16.10 16.93
N ALA A 391 9.61 15.30 15.90
CA ALA A 391 10.32 15.32 14.65
C ALA A 391 9.43 15.78 13.49
N VAL A 392 9.96 16.67 12.63
CA VAL A 392 9.26 17.23 11.48
C VAL A 392 10.07 17.00 10.20
N TYR A 393 9.45 16.42 9.20
CA TYR A 393 10.05 16.07 7.91
C TYR A 393 9.31 16.79 6.77
N PRO A 394 9.77 17.94 6.30
CA PRO A 394 9.22 18.54 5.08
C PRO A 394 9.30 17.54 3.92
N THR A 395 8.25 17.48 3.13
CA THR A 395 8.04 16.41 2.13
C THR A 395 8.96 16.51 0.91
N SER A 396 9.50 17.71 0.64
CA SER A 396 10.45 17.96 -0.45
C SER A 396 11.39 19.13 -0.11
N GLN A 397 12.50 19.23 -0.85
CA GLN A 397 13.39 20.38 -0.67
C GLN A 397 12.76 21.71 -1.12
N PRO A 398 11.95 21.80 -2.20
CA PRO A 398 11.20 23.02 -2.47
C PRO A 398 10.33 23.47 -1.29
N VAL A 399 9.61 22.55 -0.64
CA VAL A 399 8.82 22.83 0.56
C VAL A 399 9.73 23.30 1.72
N ALA A 400 10.83 22.59 1.98
CA ALA A 400 11.78 22.97 3.04
C ALA A 400 12.41 24.34 2.82
N LEU A 401 12.72 24.71 1.57
CA LEU A 401 13.24 26.04 1.22
C LEU A 401 12.22 27.13 1.54
N GLU A 402 10.97 26.97 1.14
CA GLU A 402 9.95 27.99 1.39
C GLU A 402 9.64 28.10 2.88
N LEU A 403 9.54 27.00 3.62
CA LEU A 403 9.42 26.99 5.08
C LEU A 403 10.59 27.72 5.76
N THR A 404 11.83 27.54 5.26
CA THR A 404 13.02 28.21 5.75
C THR A 404 12.97 29.70 5.44
N ARG A 405 12.61 30.08 4.21
CA ARG A 405 12.54 31.47 3.75
C ARG A 405 11.55 32.29 4.57
N ARG A 406 10.43 31.66 4.96
CA ARG A 406 9.38 32.32 5.75
C ARG A 406 9.58 32.21 7.26
N GLY A 407 10.63 31.52 7.74
CA GLY A 407 10.97 31.44 9.17
C GLY A 407 10.26 30.31 9.93
N TYR A 408 9.42 29.50 9.30
CA TYR A 408 8.69 28.41 9.97
C TYR A 408 9.63 27.31 10.52
N ILE A 409 10.74 27.05 9.83
CA ILE A 409 11.79 26.13 10.34
C ILE A 409 12.42 26.68 11.61
N TYR A 410 12.64 28.00 11.69
CA TYR A 410 13.15 28.64 12.90
C TYR A 410 12.16 28.49 14.07
N ASP A 411 10.87 28.79 13.86
CA ASP A 411 9.85 28.70 14.92
C ASP A 411 9.75 27.26 15.47
N LEU A 412 9.80 26.23 14.60
CA LEU A 412 9.81 24.81 15.00
C LEU A 412 11.04 24.46 15.85
N MET A 413 12.24 24.88 15.41
CA MET A 413 13.49 24.58 16.11
C MET A 413 13.58 25.35 17.44
N GLU A 414 13.11 26.59 17.50
CA GLU A 414 13.05 27.38 18.70
C GLU A 414 12.15 26.76 19.78
N ALA A 415 11.03 26.15 19.37
CA ALA A 415 10.14 25.38 20.24
C ALA A 415 10.76 24.07 20.74
N GLY A 416 11.84 23.58 20.15
CA GLY A 416 12.54 22.35 20.50
C GLY A 416 12.27 21.16 19.55
N ALA A 417 11.57 21.36 18.43
CA ALA A 417 11.37 20.30 17.43
C ALA A 417 12.65 20.00 16.64
N ILE A 418 12.81 18.75 16.21
CA ILE A 418 13.91 18.31 15.34
C ILE A 418 13.42 18.32 13.89
N VAL A 419 13.97 19.24 13.08
CA VAL A 419 13.65 19.29 11.66
C VAL A 419 14.62 18.42 10.87
N ARG A 420 14.09 17.58 10.02
CA ARG A 420 14.83 16.63 9.21
C ARG A 420 14.59 16.88 7.72
N THR A 421 15.21 16.06 6.85
CA THR A 421 15.04 16.13 5.39
C THR A 421 13.95 15.20 4.89
N ALA A 422 13.52 15.34 3.64
CA ALA A 422 12.50 14.51 2.99
C ALA A 422 12.85 13.01 3.08
N PHE A 423 12.03 12.25 3.77
CA PHE A 423 12.22 10.83 4.02
C PHE A 423 10.91 10.14 4.43
N CYS A 424 10.61 8.97 3.87
CA CYS A 424 9.43 8.18 4.21
C CYS A 424 9.62 7.23 5.39
N GLY A 425 10.80 7.18 5.98
CA GLY A 425 11.17 6.23 7.04
C GLY A 425 10.20 6.10 8.21
N PRO A 426 9.73 7.21 8.81
CA PRO A 426 8.78 7.15 9.91
C PRO A 426 7.44 6.45 9.57
N CYS A 427 7.07 6.38 8.28
CA CYS A 427 5.85 5.68 7.85
C CYS A 427 5.97 4.15 7.92
N PHE A 428 7.19 3.59 7.97
CA PHE A 428 7.40 2.14 7.95
C PHE A 428 8.45 1.61 8.96
N GLY A 429 8.76 2.39 9.99
CA GLY A 429 9.62 1.95 11.09
C GLY A 429 11.13 2.04 10.83
N ALA A 430 11.55 2.92 9.92
CA ALA A 430 12.97 3.19 9.63
C ALA A 430 13.33 4.63 10.01
N GLY A 431 13.25 4.97 11.26
CA GLY A 431 13.59 6.28 11.82
C GLY A 431 12.55 6.78 12.81
N ASP A 432 13.01 7.56 13.79
CA ASP A 432 12.21 8.10 14.88
C ASP A 432 11.32 7.03 15.55
N THR A 433 11.95 5.91 15.92
CA THR A 433 11.29 4.84 16.64
C THR A 433 11.14 5.19 18.12
N PRO A 434 9.96 4.97 18.74
CA PRO A 434 9.80 5.20 20.18
C PRO A 434 10.51 4.10 21.00
N ALA A 435 10.71 4.36 22.29
CA ALA A 435 11.22 3.36 23.21
C ALA A 435 10.22 2.20 23.42
N ASN A 436 10.69 1.11 24.02
CA ASN A 436 9.80 0.02 24.44
C ASN A 436 8.68 0.57 25.34
N ASN A 437 7.46 0.08 25.17
CA ASN A 437 6.25 0.56 25.82
C ASN A 437 5.89 2.03 25.47
N GLY A 438 6.56 2.67 24.51
CA GLY A 438 6.25 4.06 24.11
C GLY A 438 5.05 4.15 23.17
N LEU A 439 4.33 5.26 23.23
CA LEU A 439 3.30 5.66 22.28
C LEU A 439 3.78 6.87 21.47
N SER A 440 3.83 6.71 20.14
CA SER A 440 4.14 7.77 19.18
C SER A 440 2.87 8.24 18.50
N ILE A 441 2.59 9.54 18.47
CA ILE A 441 1.52 10.13 17.65
C ILE A 441 2.12 10.64 16.33
N ARG A 442 1.54 10.27 15.21
CA ARG A 442 2.13 10.56 13.89
C ARG A 442 1.12 11.10 12.89
N HIS A 443 1.50 12.14 12.19
CA HIS A 443 0.88 12.46 10.91
C HIS A 443 1.67 11.74 9.82
N THR A 444 1.39 10.48 9.68
CA THR A 444 1.88 9.55 8.66
C THR A 444 0.71 8.69 8.19
N THR A 445 0.92 7.70 7.34
CA THR A 445 -0.19 7.02 6.69
C THR A 445 -0.66 5.75 7.40
N ARG A 446 0.18 5.10 8.22
CA ARG A 446 -0.13 3.78 8.83
C ARG A 446 0.39 3.63 10.25
N ASN A 447 -0.37 2.86 11.04
CA ASN A 447 -0.03 2.48 12.40
C ASN A 447 -0.19 0.96 12.64
N PHE A 448 0.05 0.14 11.63
CA PHE A 448 0.02 -1.32 11.74
C PHE A 448 1.02 -1.82 12.79
N PRO A 449 0.82 -3.04 13.34
CA PRO A 449 1.74 -3.62 14.30
C PRO A 449 3.20 -3.57 13.83
N ASN A 450 4.10 -3.20 14.73
CA ASN A 450 5.56 -3.14 14.52
C ASN A 450 6.06 -2.16 13.45
N ARG A 451 5.20 -1.30 12.92
CA ARG A 451 5.63 -0.26 11.97
C ARG A 451 6.44 0.87 12.62
N GLU A 452 6.39 0.99 13.90
CA GLU A 452 7.26 1.88 14.68
C GLU A 452 8.69 1.31 14.89
N GLY A 453 8.94 0.04 14.56
CA GLY A 453 10.26 -0.60 14.61
C GLY A 453 10.48 -1.54 15.80
N SER A 454 9.44 -1.85 16.60
CA SER A 454 9.58 -2.81 17.71
C SER A 454 9.79 -4.25 17.24
N LYS A 455 10.43 -5.06 18.12
CA LYS A 455 10.75 -6.46 17.88
C LYS A 455 10.16 -7.35 18.98
N PRO A 456 8.91 -7.84 18.83
CA PRO A 456 8.24 -8.64 19.86
C PRO A 456 8.99 -9.90 20.27
N GLY A 457 9.73 -10.53 19.34
CA GLY A 457 10.60 -11.66 19.64
C GLY A 457 11.69 -11.37 20.72
N ASN A 458 12.05 -10.08 20.87
CA ASN A 458 12.97 -9.59 21.90
C ASN A 458 12.24 -9.01 23.12
N GLY A 459 10.92 -9.24 23.25
CA GLY A 459 10.11 -8.68 24.34
C GLY A 459 9.79 -7.19 24.18
N GLN A 460 9.96 -6.61 22.98
CA GLN A 460 9.73 -5.20 22.71
C GLN A 460 8.40 -5.01 22.00
N LEU A 461 7.60 -4.07 22.49
CA LEU A 461 6.45 -3.51 21.78
C LEU A 461 6.32 -2.04 22.13
N SER A 462 6.14 -1.23 21.12
CA SER A 462 5.68 0.15 21.18
C SER A 462 4.59 0.35 20.14
N ALA A 463 3.96 1.49 20.11
CA ALA A 463 2.81 1.68 19.24
C ALA A 463 2.78 3.06 18.60
N VAL A 464 2.06 3.14 17.48
CA VAL A 464 1.76 4.39 16.76
C VAL A 464 0.27 4.64 16.79
N ALA A 465 -0.13 5.86 17.14
CA ALA A 465 -1.44 6.40 16.83
C ALA A 465 -1.32 7.47 15.73
N LEU A 466 -2.31 7.56 14.85
CA LEU A 466 -2.33 8.56 13.78
C LEU A 466 -3.14 9.78 14.21
N MET A 467 -2.61 10.97 13.94
CA MET A 467 -3.25 12.25 14.23
C MET A 467 -2.87 13.30 13.21
N ASP A 468 -3.68 14.36 13.07
CA ASP A 468 -3.31 15.52 12.27
C ASP A 468 -2.16 16.33 12.89
N ALA A 469 -1.34 16.95 12.04
CA ALA A 469 -0.19 17.77 12.45
C ALA A 469 -0.58 18.90 13.40
N ARG A 470 -1.79 19.46 13.28
CA ARG A 470 -2.33 20.51 14.15
C ARG A 470 -2.49 19.98 15.58
N SER A 471 -3.11 18.84 15.76
CA SER A 471 -3.28 18.21 17.09
C SER A 471 -1.97 17.65 17.64
N ILE A 472 -1.03 17.20 16.79
CA ILE A 472 0.33 16.85 17.22
C ILE A 472 1.06 18.06 17.77
N ALA A 473 0.98 19.22 17.10
CA ALA A 473 1.59 20.45 17.54
C ALA A 473 0.97 20.98 18.86
N ALA A 474 -0.36 20.92 19.00
CA ALA A 474 -1.05 21.24 20.23
C ALA A 474 -0.60 20.33 21.40
N THR A 475 -0.47 19.04 21.16
CA THR A 475 0.06 18.06 22.11
C THR A 475 1.52 18.34 22.47
N ALA A 476 2.35 18.73 21.50
CA ALA A 476 3.73 19.13 21.73
C ALA A 476 3.83 20.38 22.59
N ALA A 477 3.03 21.43 22.31
CA ALA A 477 2.95 22.63 23.13
C ALA A 477 2.52 22.34 24.57
N ALA A 478 1.72 21.27 24.77
CA ALA A 478 1.32 20.76 26.10
C ALA A 478 2.33 19.77 26.72
N GLY A 479 3.57 19.69 26.20
CA GLY A 479 4.65 18.84 26.74
C GLY A 479 4.35 17.34 26.64
N GLY A 480 3.58 16.90 25.62
CA GLY A 480 3.22 15.51 25.39
C GLY A 480 1.89 15.06 26.00
N ILE A 481 1.11 15.96 26.57
CA ILE A 481 -0.27 15.67 26.99
C ILE A 481 -1.20 15.79 25.78
N LEU A 482 -1.89 14.69 25.43
CA LEU A 482 -2.80 14.65 24.29
C LEU A 482 -3.81 15.80 24.30
N THR A 483 -3.72 16.66 23.31
CA THR A 483 -4.50 17.89 23.20
C THR A 483 -5.05 18.03 21.79
N PRO A 484 -6.37 18.15 21.59
CA PRO A 484 -6.93 18.42 20.28
C PRO A 484 -6.57 19.84 19.84
N ALA A 485 -6.38 20.05 18.56
CA ALA A 485 -6.04 21.36 18.00
C ALA A 485 -7.10 22.42 18.32
N THR A 486 -8.36 22.02 18.45
CA THR A 486 -9.49 22.91 18.83
C THR A 486 -9.42 23.44 20.26
N ASP A 487 -8.48 22.98 21.09
CA ASP A 487 -8.21 23.58 22.41
C ASP A 487 -7.33 24.86 22.30
N LEU A 488 -6.71 25.09 21.13
CA LEU A 488 -5.98 26.33 20.86
C LEU A 488 -6.93 27.39 20.27
N PRO A 489 -6.59 28.68 20.38
CA PRO A 489 -7.40 29.76 19.80
C PRO A 489 -7.57 29.61 18.27
N ASP A 490 -8.75 29.94 17.75
CA ASP A 490 -9.05 29.85 16.32
C ASP A 490 -8.06 30.65 15.44
N GLU A 491 -7.54 31.75 15.94
CA GLU A 491 -6.56 32.62 15.26
C GLU A 491 -5.21 31.91 15.00
N THR A 492 -4.95 30.80 15.71
CA THR A 492 -3.76 29.97 15.45
C THR A 492 -3.81 29.33 14.07
N TRP A 493 -5.02 29.05 13.59
CA TRP A 493 -5.27 28.29 12.38
C TRP A 493 -5.66 29.23 11.24
N ASP A 494 -4.68 29.78 10.54
CA ASP A 494 -4.89 30.54 9.31
C ASP A 494 -4.92 29.58 8.12
N GLU A 495 -6.00 29.64 7.33
CA GLU A 495 -6.19 28.80 6.14
C GLU A 495 -5.36 29.29 4.95
N SER A 496 -4.96 30.58 4.92
CA SER A 496 -4.17 31.14 3.84
C SER A 496 -2.68 30.86 4.01
N CYS A 497 -2.20 29.78 3.42
CA CYS A 497 -0.78 29.44 3.36
C CYS A 497 -0.24 29.77 1.95
N GLU A 498 0.27 30.97 1.74
CA GLU A 498 0.95 31.31 0.47
C GLU A 498 2.19 30.42 0.32
N TYR A 499 2.22 29.65 -0.77
CA TYR A 499 3.33 28.81 -1.15
C TYR A 499 3.97 29.31 -2.45
N THR A 500 5.28 29.45 -2.46
CA THR A 500 6.06 29.76 -3.65
C THR A 500 6.95 28.57 -3.98
N PHE A 501 6.67 27.90 -5.08
CA PHE A 501 7.47 26.78 -5.56
C PHE A 501 8.79 27.27 -6.14
N ASP A 502 9.90 26.70 -5.69
CA ASP A 502 11.24 26.92 -6.22
C ASP A 502 11.80 25.61 -6.78
N SER A 503 11.87 25.50 -8.11
CA SER A 503 12.34 24.28 -8.80
C SER A 503 13.85 24.06 -8.68
N ALA A 504 14.62 25.02 -8.18
CA ALA A 504 16.10 24.98 -8.19
C ALA A 504 16.71 23.69 -7.56
N PRO A 505 16.17 23.06 -6.50
CA PRO A 505 16.65 21.78 -6.04
C PRO A 505 16.51 20.66 -7.07
N TYR A 506 15.41 20.64 -7.81
CA TYR A 506 15.16 19.64 -8.85
C TYR A 506 16.02 19.88 -10.08
N ASP A 507 16.12 21.12 -10.54
CA ASP A 507 16.94 21.49 -11.70
C ASP A 507 18.41 21.12 -11.52
N LYS A 508 18.91 21.23 -10.27
CA LYS A 508 20.31 20.98 -9.95
C LYS A 508 20.61 19.52 -9.61
N ARG A 509 19.65 18.76 -9.13
CA ARG A 509 19.91 17.44 -8.52
C ARG A 509 19.25 16.26 -9.22
N VAL A 510 18.09 16.46 -9.87
CA VAL A 510 17.36 15.40 -10.54
C VAL A 510 17.97 15.11 -11.92
N TYR A 511 18.19 13.83 -12.21
CA TYR A 511 18.59 13.42 -13.56
C TYR A 511 17.34 13.21 -14.43
N TRP A 512 17.16 14.05 -15.43
CA TRP A 512 16.05 14.02 -16.38
C TRP A 512 16.46 13.31 -17.68
N GLY A 513 16.34 11.96 -17.67
CA GLY A 513 16.80 11.10 -18.76
C GLY A 513 15.72 10.55 -19.67
N PHE A 514 14.43 10.81 -19.44
CA PHE A 514 13.36 10.28 -20.28
C PHE A 514 13.52 10.77 -21.73
N GLY A 515 13.40 9.81 -22.69
CA GLY A 515 13.68 10.06 -24.11
C GLY A 515 15.16 10.24 -24.47
N LYS A 516 16.08 10.03 -23.50
CA LYS A 516 17.54 10.19 -23.67
C LYS A 516 18.28 8.93 -23.18
N ALA A 517 17.74 7.75 -23.48
CA ALA A 517 18.37 6.48 -23.15
C ALA A 517 19.77 6.36 -23.74
N LYS A 518 20.69 5.77 -22.99
CA LYS A 518 22.08 5.49 -23.37
C LYS A 518 22.33 3.99 -23.21
N PRO A 519 21.93 3.15 -24.19
CA PRO A 519 22.00 1.69 -24.07
C PRO A 519 23.41 1.16 -23.77
N GLU A 520 24.45 1.88 -24.22
CA GLU A 520 25.85 1.57 -23.98
C GLU A 520 26.33 1.84 -22.54
N SER A 521 25.54 2.58 -21.75
CA SER A 521 25.89 2.82 -20.34
C SER A 521 25.92 1.54 -19.55
N GLU A 522 26.92 1.40 -18.69
CA GLU A 522 27.02 0.26 -17.77
C GLU A 522 25.92 0.34 -16.71
N LEU A 523 25.33 -0.81 -16.39
CA LEU A 523 24.43 -0.97 -15.27
C LEU A 523 25.28 -1.35 -14.04
N VAL A 524 25.31 -0.50 -13.03
CA VAL A 524 26.16 -0.71 -11.85
C VAL A 524 25.39 -1.53 -10.82
N GLU A 525 25.84 -2.76 -10.58
CA GLU A 525 25.26 -3.69 -9.60
C GLU A 525 26.20 -3.83 -8.39
N GLY A 526 25.73 -3.42 -7.22
CA GLY A 526 26.46 -3.66 -5.97
C GLY A 526 26.40 -5.12 -5.53
N PRO A 527 27.23 -5.54 -4.56
CA PRO A 527 27.31 -6.94 -4.13
C PRO A 527 26.03 -7.55 -3.62
N ASN A 528 25.09 -6.74 -3.08
CA ASN A 528 23.80 -7.20 -2.59
C ASN A 528 22.76 -7.33 -3.70
N ILE A 529 22.95 -6.70 -4.85
CA ILE A 529 21.97 -6.77 -5.96
C ILE A 529 22.12 -8.11 -6.65
N LYS A 530 21.08 -8.92 -6.59
CA LYS A 530 21.07 -10.29 -7.14
C LYS A 530 19.94 -10.47 -8.14
N PRO A 531 20.17 -11.25 -9.22
CA PRO A 531 19.11 -11.59 -10.15
C PRO A 531 18.07 -12.51 -9.49
N TRP A 532 16.88 -12.57 -10.09
CA TRP A 532 15.88 -13.56 -9.70
C TRP A 532 16.39 -14.98 -9.99
N PRO A 533 16.16 -15.94 -9.09
CA PRO A 533 16.47 -17.35 -9.38
C PRO A 533 15.58 -17.86 -10.51
N ALA A 534 16.03 -18.91 -11.20
CA ALA A 534 15.20 -19.61 -12.16
C ALA A 534 13.97 -20.23 -11.49
N MET A 535 12.83 -20.21 -12.19
CA MET A 535 11.56 -20.76 -11.72
C MET A 535 11.02 -21.72 -12.76
N GLU A 536 10.60 -22.91 -12.30
CA GLU A 536 10.06 -23.93 -13.20
C GLU A 536 8.61 -23.60 -13.61
N PRO A 537 8.18 -23.98 -14.81
CA PRO A 537 6.77 -23.95 -15.20
C PRO A 537 5.93 -24.85 -14.28
N LEU A 538 4.67 -24.47 -14.03
CA LEU A 538 3.75 -25.25 -13.21
C LEU A 538 3.69 -26.71 -13.68
N GLY A 539 3.91 -27.63 -12.76
CA GLY A 539 3.83 -29.08 -13.01
C GLY A 539 2.42 -29.55 -13.39
N GLU A 540 2.33 -30.75 -13.94
CA GLU A 540 1.04 -31.37 -14.25
C GLU A 540 0.17 -31.54 -13.01
N ASN A 541 0.78 -32.09 -11.97
CA ASN A 541 0.22 -32.24 -10.63
C ASN A 541 1.14 -31.52 -9.63
N ILE A 542 0.60 -31.06 -8.53
CA ILE A 542 1.41 -30.47 -7.45
C ILE A 542 1.14 -31.19 -6.12
N LEU A 543 2.21 -31.35 -5.37
CA LEU A 543 2.17 -31.77 -3.95
C LEU A 543 2.65 -30.57 -3.11
N LEU A 544 1.81 -30.10 -2.21
CA LEU A 544 2.08 -28.95 -1.36
C LEU A 544 2.32 -29.41 0.07
N LYS A 545 3.47 -29.05 0.66
CA LYS A 545 3.68 -29.21 2.09
C LYS A 545 3.15 -28.00 2.83
N VAL A 546 2.32 -28.20 3.83
CA VAL A 546 1.81 -27.13 4.70
C VAL A 546 2.95 -26.63 5.57
N CYS A 547 3.55 -25.50 5.22
CA CYS A 547 4.70 -24.94 5.92
C CYS A 547 4.35 -23.86 6.93
N SER A 548 3.13 -23.27 6.83
CA SER A 548 2.59 -22.36 7.84
C SER A 548 1.07 -22.37 7.82
N LYS A 549 0.43 -22.15 8.99
CA LYS A 549 -1.01 -22.06 9.17
C LYS A 549 -1.35 -20.90 10.09
N ILE A 550 -1.92 -19.84 9.53
CA ILE A 550 -2.22 -18.59 10.24
C ILE A 550 -3.73 -18.43 10.38
N MET A 551 -4.22 -18.45 11.61
CA MET A 551 -5.64 -18.45 11.93
C MET A 551 -6.17 -17.06 12.33
N ASP A 552 -5.34 -16.03 12.27
CA ASP A 552 -5.74 -14.65 12.55
C ASP A 552 -6.76 -14.13 11.52
N PRO A 553 -7.67 -13.25 11.95
CA PRO A 553 -8.70 -12.70 11.04
C PRO A 553 -8.13 -12.01 9.80
N VAL A 554 -7.01 -11.30 9.95
CA VAL A 554 -6.26 -10.63 8.88
C VAL A 554 -4.77 -10.87 9.09
N THR A 555 -4.02 -11.11 8.01
CA THR A 555 -2.56 -11.17 8.01
C THR A 555 -2.04 -10.08 7.09
N THR A 556 -1.32 -9.12 7.66
CA THR A 556 -0.77 -8.00 6.91
C THR A 556 0.44 -8.41 6.07
N THR A 557 0.77 -7.63 5.06
CA THR A 557 2.01 -7.83 4.29
C THR A 557 3.26 -7.60 5.13
N ASP A 558 3.19 -6.80 6.19
CA ASP A 558 4.29 -6.58 7.14
C ASP A 558 4.52 -7.78 8.07
N GLU A 559 3.50 -8.61 8.31
CA GLU A 559 3.65 -9.90 8.97
C GLU A 559 4.21 -10.97 8.03
N LEU A 560 3.83 -10.93 6.74
CA LEU A 560 4.39 -11.81 5.71
C LEU A 560 5.85 -11.50 5.43
N ILE A 561 6.21 -10.22 5.33
CA ILE A 561 7.59 -9.75 5.15
C ILE A 561 7.77 -8.38 5.82
N PRO A 562 8.56 -8.26 6.90
CA PRO A 562 8.73 -7.01 7.65
C PRO A 562 9.31 -5.90 6.78
N SER A 563 8.60 -4.77 6.63
CA SER A 563 9.00 -3.70 5.70
C SER A 563 10.25 -2.93 6.13
N GLY A 564 10.27 -2.42 7.36
CA GLY A 564 11.38 -1.58 7.86
C GLY A 564 12.67 -2.37 8.06
N GLU A 565 12.60 -3.51 8.74
CA GLU A 565 13.75 -4.36 9.07
C GLU A 565 14.47 -4.92 7.83
N THR A 566 13.73 -5.15 6.75
CA THR A 566 14.25 -5.80 5.53
C THR A 566 14.52 -4.84 4.39
N SER A 567 14.36 -3.55 4.61
CA SER A 567 14.45 -2.54 3.54
C SER A 567 15.76 -2.60 2.77
N SER A 568 16.88 -2.89 3.44
CA SER A 568 18.21 -3.00 2.83
C SER A 568 18.42 -4.29 1.99
N TYR A 569 17.55 -5.29 2.10
CA TYR A 569 17.70 -6.57 1.38
C TYR A 569 16.77 -6.69 0.17
N ARG A 570 15.99 -5.65 -0.16
CA ARG A 570 14.97 -5.69 -1.22
C ARG A 570 15.53 -5.97 -2.62
N SER A 571 16.81 -5.72 -2.82
CA SER A 571 17.52 -5.98 -4.09
C SER A 571 18.13 -7.39 -4.17
N ASN A 572 17.94 -8.22 -3.14
CA ASN A 572 18.43 -9.59 -3.06
C ASN A 572 17.27 -10.54 -2.75
N PRO A 573 16.63 -11.14 -3.76
CA PRO A 573 15.44 -11.98 -3.55
C PRO A 573 15.62 -13.09 -2.52
N LEU A 574 16.74 -13.81 -2.58
CA LEU A 574 17.03 -14.90 -1.64
C LEU A 574 17.37 -14.38 -0.24
N GLY A 575 18.16 -13.30 -0.16
CA GLY A 575 18.48 -12.67 1.13
C GLY A 575 17.26 -12.07 1.82
N LEU A 576 16.34 -11.48 1.04
CA LEU A 576 15.08 -10.97 1.56
C LEU A 576 14.18 -12.10 2.05
N ALA A 577 14.10 -13.21 1.32
CA ALA A 577 13.23 -14.34 1.65
C ALA A 577 13.54 -15.00 3.01
N GLU A 578 14.77 -14.82 3.54
CA GLU A 578 15.14 -15.27 4.91
C GLU A 578 14.28 -14.62 6.01
N PHE A 579 13.62 -13.53 5.72
CA PHE A 579 12.76 -12.80 6.67
C PHE A 579 11.26 -13.14 6.52
N THR A 580 10.90 -14.03 5.60
CA THR A 580 9.49 -14.39 5.37
C THR A 580 8.87 -14.96 6.64
N LEU A 581 7.77 -14.37 7.11
CA LEU A 581 7.08 -14.72 8.36
C LEU A 581 7.96 -14.66 9.62
N SER A 582 9.13 -13.99 9.57
CA SER A 582 10.10 -13.99 10.68
C SER A 582 9.51 -13.53 12.02
N ARG A 583 8.49 -12.70 11.99
CA ARG A 583 7.78 -12.19 13.18
C ARG A 583 6.61 -13.06 13.60
N ARG A 584 6.05 -13.86 12.69
CA ARG A 584 4.81 -14.61 12.90
C ARG A 584 5.04 -16.12 13.06
N ASP A 585 5.87 -16.66 12.18
CA ASP A 585 6.24 -18.09 12.15
C ASP A 585 7.72 -18.22 11.75
N PRO A 586 8.66 -17.95 12.67
CA PRO A 586 10.10 -17.95 12.36
C PRO A 586 10.64 -19.25 11.78
N GLU A 587 9.95 -20.38 11.99
CA GLU A 587 10.36 -21.69 11.47
C GLU A 587 9.93 -21.93 10.01
N TYR A 588 9.04 -21.08 9.45
CA TYR A 588 8.51 -21.21 8.09
C TYR A 588 9.62 -21.31 7.05
N VAL A 589 10.60 -20.38 7.09
CA VAL A 589 11.71 -20.34 6.13
C VAL A 589 12.47 -21.67 6.12
N GLY A 590 12.80 -22.20 7.31
CA GLY A 590 13.49 -23.48 7.42
C GLY A 590 12.67 -24.64 6.86
N ARG A 591 11.36 -24.66 7.09
CA ARG A 591 10.45 -25.69 6.54
C ARG A 591 10.34 -25.58 5.02
N SER A 592 10.14 -24.38 4.48
CA SER A 592 10.00 -24.15 3.04
C SER A 592 11.28 -24.46 2.28
N LYS A 593 12.45 -24.07 2.79
CA LYS A 593 13.75 -24.38 2.17
C LYS A 593 14.05 -25.88 2.11
N ARG A 594 13.59 -26.68 3.07
CA ARG A 594 13.73 -28.13 2.98
C ARG A 594 12.92 -28.70 1.82
N VAL A 595 11.71 -28.18 1.58
CA VAL A 595 10.88 -28.54 0.42
C VAL A 595 11.56 -28.15 -0.88
N ASP A 596 12.05 -26.91 -0.96
CA ASP A 596 12.78 -26.37 -2.13
C ASP A 596 14.04 -27.19 -2.47
N ALA A 597 14.78 -27.64 -1.46
CA ALA A 597 15.95 -28.48 -1.67
C ALA A 597 15.61 -29.85 -2.30
N VAL A 598 14.48 -30.44 -1.90
CA VAL A 598 13.96 -31.68 -2.50
C VAL A 598 13.54 -31.46 -3.93
N GLU A 599 12.80 -30.37 -4.19
CA GLU A 599 12.36 -30.02 -5.55
C GLU A 599 13.55 -29.74 -6.49
N LYS A 600 14.58 -29.06 -6.02
CA LYS A 600 15.81 -28.83 -6.81
C LYS A 600 16.52 -30.12 -7.18
N ARG A 601 16.52 -31.13 -6.31
CA ARG A 601 17.05 -32.46 -6.63
C ARG A 601 16.19 -33.15 -7.69
N ARG A 602 14.85 -33.03 -7.59
CA ARG A 602 13.92 -33.54 -8.62
C ARG A 602 14.19 -32.89 -10.00
N VAL A 603 14.33 -31.58 -10.06
CA VAL A 603 14.65 -30.83 -11.28
C VAL A 603 16.01 -31.26 -11.86
N ALA A 604 16.96 -31.62 -10.98
CA ALA A 604 18.26 -32.18 -11.38
C ALA A 604 18.19 -33.64 -11.85
N GLY A 605 17.02 -34.30 -11.84
CA GLY A 605 16.79 -35.63 -12.39
C GLY A 605 16.71 -36.76 -11.37
N GLU A 606 16.69 -36.45 -10.08
CA GLU A 606 16.46 -37.42 -9.00
C GLU A 606 14.94 -37.62 -8.81
N SER A 607 14.48 -38.79 -8.42
CA SER A 607 13.06 -38.98 -8.11
C SER A 607 12.71 -38.33 -6.77
N LEU A 608 11.46 -37.86 -6.61
CA LEU A 608 11.00 -37.25 -5.36
C LEU A 608 11.18 -38.18 -4.15
N ILE A 609 10.94 -39.48 -4.34
CA ILE A 609 11.06 -40.48 -3.26
C ILE A 609 12.52 -40.74 -2.90
N GLU A 610 13.46 -40.68 -3.86
CA GLU A 610 14.90 -40.76 -3.56
C GLU A 610 15.38 -39.49 -2.88
N ALA A 611 14.87 -38.33 -3.29
CA ALA A 611 15.19 -37.03 -2.70
C ALA A 611 14.64 -36.86 -1.27
N ASP A 612 13.44 -37.41 -1.00
CA ASP A 612 12.80 -37.42 0.32
C ASP A 612 12.02 -38.74 0.52
N PRO A 613 12.60 -39.76 1.18
CA PRO A 613 11.93 -41.03 1.41
C PRO A 613 10.61 -40.96 2.20
N GLU A 614 10.37 -39.89 2.97
CA GLU A 614 9.10 -39.71 3.69
C GLU A 614 7.93 -39.57 2.73
N LEU A 615 8.15 -39.06 1.52
CA LEU A 615 7.14 -38.92 0.48
C LEU A 615 6.58 -40.27 0.00
N ALA A 616 7.30 -41.36 0.15
CA ALA A 616 6.81 -42.70 -0.19
C ALA A 616 5.50 -43.03 0.56
N VAL A 617 5.40 -42.64 1.83
CA VAL A 617 4.20 -42.86 2.65
C VAL A 617 3.05 -41.98 2.13
N VAL A 618 3.34 -40.75 1.72
CA VAL A 618 2.33 -39.81 1.16
C VAL A 618 1.71 -40.39 -0.11
N PHE A 619 2.55 -40.82 -1.05
CA PHE A 619 2.06 -41.41 -2.31
C PHE A 619 1.34 -42.75 -2.07
N ALA A 620 1.80 -43.57 -1.13
CA ALA A 620 1.11 -44.79 -0.75
C ALA A 620 -0.29 -44.51 -0.19
N SER A 621 -0.44 -43.48 0.65
CA SER A 621 -1.73 -43.06 1.22
C SER A 621 -2.69 -42.57 0.13
N LEU A 622 -2.20 -41.76 -0.82
CA LEU A 622 -3.00 -41.27 -1.95
C LEU A 622 -3.47 -42.42 -2.84
N ASN A 623 -2.57 -43.33 -3.22
CA ASN A 623 -2.88 -44.50 -4.04
C ASN A 623 -3.84 -45.45 -3.30
N GLY A 624 -3.69 -45.60 -1.97
CA GLY A 624 -4.58 -46.37 -1.12
C GLY A 624 -6.00 -45.79 -1.05
N ALA A 625 -6.15 -44.49 -1.23
CA ALA A 625 -7.44 -43.79 -1.34
C ALA A 625 -8.03 -43.80 -2.78
N GLY A 626 -7.38 -44.50 -3.71
CA GLY A 626 -7.84 -44.60 -5.12
C GLY A 626 -7.43 -43.42 -6.00
N VAL A 627 -6.48 -42.59 -5.55
CA VAL A 627 -5.94 -41.48 -6.33
C VAL A 627 -4.74 -42.00 -7.13
N ASP A 628 -4.77 -41.83 -8.47
CA ASP A 628 -3.62 -42.13 -9.32
C ASP A 628 -2.51 -41.10 -9.13
N ALA A 629 -1.69 -41.28 -8.09
CA ALA A 629 -0.64 -40.35 -7.73
C ALA A 629 0.74 -40.93 -8.12
N ASP A 630 1.27 -40.48 -9.26
CA ASP A 630 2.60 -40.81 -9.77
C ASP A 630 3.62 -39.72 -9.38
N ALA A 631 4.56 -40.06 -8.52
CA ALA A 631 5.60 -39.13 -8.03
C ALA A 631 6.46 -38.53 -9.18
N SER A 632 6.58 -39.23 -10.33
CA SER A 632 7.36 -38.72 -11.47
C SER A 632 6.71 -37.55 -12.21
N ARG A 633 5.39 -37.32 -11.99
CA ARG A 633 4.57 -36.30 -12.65
C ARG A 633 4.18 -35.17 -11.71
N VAL A 634 4.85 -35.07 -10.58
CA VAL A 634 4.48 -34.13 -9.51
C VAL A 634 5.58 -33.08 -9.32
N GLU A 635 5.19 -31.81 -9.28
CA GLU A 635 6.00 -30.71 -8.76
C GLU A 635 5.77 -30.61 -7.25
N TYR A 636 6.85 -30.48 -6.46
CA TYR A 636 6.78 -30.43 -5.02
C TYR A 636 7.08 -29.04 -4.51
N GLY A 637 6.21 -28.48 -3.68
CA GLY A 637 6.40 -27.14 -3.15
C GLY A 637 5.79 -26.91 -1.78
N SER A 638 6.13 -25.78 -1.18
CA SER A 638 5.56 -25.33 0.07
C SER A 638 4.30 -24.51 -0.15
N MET A 639 3.45 -24.46 0.89
CA MET A 639 2.32 -23.55 0.90
C MET A 639 2.11 -22.94 2.28
N ILE A 640 1.44 -21.77 2.28
CA ILE A 640 0.95 -21.08 3.48
C ILE A 640 -0.59 -21.14 3.45
N TYR A 641 -1.19 -21.47 4.60
CA TYR A 641 -2.59 -21.18 4.88
C TYR A 641 -2.71 -19.90 5.70
N ALA A 642 -3.59 -18.99 5.29
CA ALA A 642 -4.00 -17.84 6.10
C ALA A 642 -5.47 -17.51 5.84
N LYS A 643 -6.22 -17.02 6.84
CA LYS A 643 -7.61 -16.65 6.64
C LYS A 643 -7.76 -15.52 5.62
N LYS A 644 -7.11 -14.39 5.87
CA LYS A 644 -7.24 -13.19 5.03
C LYS A 644 -5.90 -12.45 4.91
N PRO A 645 -4.96 -12.98 4.09
CA PRO A 645 -3.65 -12.38 3.92
C PRO A 645 -3.63 -11.26 2.89
N GLY A 646 -2.64 -10.35 3.02
CA GLY A 646 -2.24 -9.43 1.98
C GLY A 646 -2.74 -8.00 2.12
N ASP A 647 -3.17 -7.60 3.32
CA ASP A 647 -3.39 -6.18 3.63
C ASP A 647 -2.04 -5.49 3.88
N GLY A 648 -1.82 -4.34 3.25
CA GLY A 648 -0.58 -3.57 3.42
C GLY A 648 0.13 -3.21 2.11
N SER A 649 1.42 -2.81 2.20
CA SER A 649 2.20 -2.25 1.10
C SER A 649 3.17 -3.21 0.41
N ALA A 650 3.80 -4.11 1.15
CA ALA A 650 4.87 -4.98 0.65
C ALA A 650 4.33 -6.23 -0.10
N ARG A 651 3.33 -6.05 -0.95
CA ARG A 651 2.55 -7.15 -1.56
C ARG A 651 3.36 -8.02 -2.51
N GLU A 652 4.21 -7.39 -3.31
CA GLU A 652 5.08 -8.08 -4.25
C GLU A 652 6.09 -8.94 -3.49
N GLN A 653 6.79 -8.37 -2.50
CA GLN A 653 7.77 -9.09 -1.71
C GLN A 653 7.12 -10.16 -0.82
N ALA A 654 5.91 -9.92 -0.34
CA ALA A 654 5.15 -10.92 0.41
C ALA A 654 4.85 -12.18 -0.42
N ALA A 655 4.74 -12.05 -1.75
CA ALA A 655 4.55 -13.19 -2.67
C ALA A 655 5.90 -13.74 -3.18
N SER A 656 6.79 -12.89 -3.70
CA SER A 656 8.07 -13.32 -4.29
C SER A 656 8.97 -14.04 -3.29
N CYS A 657 9.00 -13.59 -2.03
CA CYS A 657 9.80 -14.23 -0.98
C CYS A 657 9.36 -15.68 -0.69
N GLN A 658 8.07 -15.95 -0.77
CA GLN A 658 7.56 -17.33 -0.67
C GLN A 658 8.02 -18.16 -1.87
N ARG A 659 7.88 -17.61 -3.09
CA ARG A 659 8.22 -18.34 -4.32
C ARG A 659 9.68 -18.71 -4.39
N VAL A 660 10.59 -17.80 -4.09
CA VAL A 660 12.04 -18.03 -4.23
C VAL A 660 12.62 -19.04 -3.23
N ILE A 661 11.86 -19.43 -2.21
CA ILE A 661 12.21 -20.48 -1.24
C ILE A 661 11.31 -21.71 -1.37
N GLY A 662 10.66 -21.91 -2.52
CA GLY A 662 9.90 -23.11 -2.85
C GLY A 662 8.39 -23.04 -2.71
N GLY A 663 7.81 -21.83 -2.52
CA GLY A 663 6.35 -21.65 -2.49
C GLY A 663 5.70 -21.90 -3.84
N LEU A 664 4.66 -22.76 -3.91
CA LEU A 664 3.88 -23.03 -5.13
C LEU A 664 2.45 -22.56 -5.03
N ALA A 665 1.92 -22.38 -3.84
CA ALA A 665 0.53 -21.97 -3.65
C ALA A 665 0.33 -21.27 -2.31
N ASN A 666 -0.72 -20.47 -2.24
CA ASN A 666 -1.38 -20.11 -1.00
C ASN A 666 -2.76 -20.76 -0.97
N ILE A 667 -3.19 -21.24 0.19
CA ILE A 667 -4.59 -21.62 0.43
C ILE A 667 -5.14 -20.63 1.46
N VAL A 668 -6.23 -19.94 1.11
CA VAL A 668 -6.81 -18.88 1.96
C VAL A 668 -8.32 -19.04 2.07
N GLU A 669 -8.92 -18.44 3.10
CA GLU A 669 -10.37 -18.27 3.14
C GLU A 669 -10.78 -17.15 2.18
N GLU A 670 -10.11 -15.98 2.27
CA GLU A 670 -10.29 -14.82 1.40
C GLU A 670 -8.98 -14.04 1.24
N TYR A 671 -8.72 -13.46 0.08
CA TYR A 671 -7.63 -12.50 -0.09
C TYR A 671 -8.04 -11.11 0.41
N ALA A 672 -7.21 -10.47 1.22
CA ALA A 672 -7.48 -9.13 1.75
C ALA A 672 -7.59 -8.09 0.61
N THR A 673 -6.74 -8.21 -0.42
CA THR A 673 -6.74 -7.31 -1.58
C THR A 673 -6.55 -8.08 -2.89
N LYS A 674 -7.15 -7.60 -3.98
CA LYS A 674 -6.86 -8.07 -5.35
C LYS A 674 -5.36 -8.00 -5.65
N ARG A 675 -4.70 -6.92 -5.18
CA ARG A 675 -3.29 -6.64 -5.46
C ARG A 675 -2.33 -7.70 -4.91
N TYR A 676 -2.56 -8.22 -3.69
CA TYR A 676 -1.73 -9.31 -3.17
C TYR A 676 -1.96 -10.60 -3.97
N ARG A 677 -3.22 -10.91 -4.28
CA ARG A 677 -3.58 -12.07 -5.11
C ARG A 677 -2.91 -12.02 -6.50
N SER A 678 -2.94 -10.84 -7.16
CA SER A 678 -2.25 -10.65 -8.45
C SER A 678 -0.75 -10.89 -8.35
N ASN A 679 -0.10 -10.46 -7.26
CA ASN A 679 1.33 -10.74 -7.06
C ASN A 679 1.61 -12.23 -6.81
N VAL A 680 0.74 -12.96 -6.11
CA VAL A 680 0.84 -14.42 -5.98
C VAL A 680 0.87 -15.07 -7.35
N MET A 681 -0.04 -14.67 -8.26
CA MET A 681 -0.09 -15.18 -9.62
C MET A 681 1.11 -14.75 -10.50
N ASN A 682 1.54 -13.50 -10.40
CA ASN A 682 2.72 -12.99 -11.13
C ASN A 682 4.00 -13.76 -10.79
N TRP A 683 4.08 -14.30 -9.58
CA TRP A 683 5.17 -15.19 -9.15
C TRP A 683 4.86 -16.68 -9.40
N GLY A 684 3.81 -17.00 -10.18
CA GLY A 684 3.48 -18.36 -10.61
C GLY A 684 2.89 -19.26 -9.52
N MET A 685 2.54 -18.70 -8.37
CA MET A 685 1.87 -19.45 -7.30
C MET A 685 0.36 -19.50 -7.53
N VAL A 686 -0.24 -20.67 -7.24
CA VAL A 686 -1.68 -20.84 -7.39
C VAL A 686 -2.42 -20.23 -6.19
N PRO A 687 -3.36 -19.29 -6.41
CA PRO A 687 -4.06 -18.59 -5.34
C PRO A 687 -5.34 -19.32 -4.91
N PHE A 688 -5.21 -20.52 -4.35
CA PHE A 688 -6.36 -21.31 -3.90
C PHE A 688 -7.14 -20.63 -2.78
N GLN A 689 -8.44 -20.93 -2.77
CA GLN A 689 -9.35 -20.61 -1.68
C GLN A 689 -10.02 -21.89 -1.14
N LEU A 690 -10.30 -21.90 0.16
CA LEU A 690 -10.96 -23.01 0.86
C LEU A 690 -12.08 -22.46 1.73
N LYS A 691 -13.27 -23.01 1.60
CA LYS A 691 -14.41 -22.69 2.48
C LYS A 691 -14.36 -23.49 3.76
N GLY A 692 -14.60 -22.85 4.88
CA GLY A 692 -14.68 -23.48 6.19
C GLY A 692 -13.33 -23.70 6.86
N VAL A 693 -13.31 -24.56 7.88
CA VAL A 693 -12.10 -24.82 8.67
C VAL A 693 -11.11 -25.66 7.85
N PRO A 694 -9.82 -25.27 7.75
CA PRO A 694 -8.83 -26.02 7.00
C PRO A 694 -8.59 -27.39 7.67
N PRO A 695 -8.74 -28.50 6.93
CA PRO A 695 -8.65 -29.86 7.49
C PRO A 695 -7.20 -30.40 7.49
N PHE A 696 -6.23 -29.52 7.67
CA PHE A 696 -4.81 -29.84 7.70
C PHE A 696 -4.06 -29.03 8.75
N GLU A 697 -2.90 -29.54 9.17
CA GLU A 697 -1.98 -28.90 10.10
C GLU A 697 -0.61 -28.66 9.46
N VAL A 698 0.26 -27.88 10.14
CA VAL A 698 1.65 -27.70 9.68
C VAL A 698 2.36 -29.04 9.63
N GLY A 699 2.96 -29.36 8.49
CA GLY A 699 3.61 -30.63 8.20
C GLY A 699 2.80 -31.60 7.34
N ASP A 700 1.50 -31.41 7.22
CA ASP A 700 0.64 -32.18 6.32
C ASP A 700 0.92 -31.87 4.85
N TYR A 701 0.30 -32.64 3.98
CA TYR A 701 0.43 -32.50 2.54
C TYR A 701 -0.92 -32.28 1.88
N VAL A 702 -0.94 -31.46 0.83
CA VAL A 702 -2.10 -31.26 -0.06
C VAL A 702 -1.70 -31.61 -1.49
N TYR A 703 -2.31 -32.66 -2.02
CA TYR A 703 -2.09 -33.08 -3.40
C TYR A 703 -3.20 -32.54 -4.30
N VAL A 704 -2.83 -31.94 -5.42
CA VAL A 704 -3.76 -31.39 -6.42
C VAL A 704 -3.42 -31.99 -7.79
N PRO A 705 -4.14 -33.02 -8.23
CA PRO A 705 -3.94 -33.63 -9.53
C PRO A 705 -4.45 -32.74 -10.67
N GLY A 706 -3.82 -32.82 -11.84
CA GLY A 706 -4.27 -32.15 -13.05
C GLY A 706 -4.33 -30.64 -13.00
N ILE A 707 -3.65 -29.99 -12.04
CA ILE A 707 -3.77 -28.54 -11.82
C ILE A 707 -3.38 -27.72 -13.05
N ARG A 708 -2.37 -28.16 -13.80
CA ARG A 708 -1.93 -27.45 -15.01
C ARG A 708 -3.04 -27.39 -16.07
N GLU A 709 -3.84 -28.42 -16.20
CA GLU A 709 -5.01 -28.45 -17.08
C GLU A 709 -6.15 -27.63 -16.48
N ALA A 710 -6.44 -27.85 -15.19
CA ALA A 710 -7.53 -27.18 -14.46
C ALA A 710 -7.42 -25.65 -14.53
N ILE A 711 -6.20 -25.08 -14.47
CA ILE A 711 -5.96 -23.63 -14.63
C ILE A 711 -6.51 -23.08 -15.96
N GLY A 712 -6.70 -23.92 -16.98
CA GLY A 712 -7.31 -23.52 -18.27
C GLY A 712 -8.83 -23.62 -18.32
N GLY A 713 -9.47 -24.23 -17.32
CA GLY A 713 -10.89 -24.55 -17.28
C GLY A 713 -11.66 -23.81 -16.19
N ASP A 714 -12.71 -24.51 -15.69
CA ASP A 714 -13.50 -24.03 -14.56
C ASP A 714 -12.72 -24.21 -13.25
N LEU A 715 -12.60 -23.13 -12.50
CA LEU A 715 -11.86 -23.06 -11.24
C LEU A 715 -12.78 -23.01 -10.02
N SER A 716 -14.08 -23.17 -10.19
CA SER A 716 -15.09 -23.10 -9.11
C SER A 716 -15.01 -24.29 -8.14
N SER A 717 -14.45 -25.43 -8.58
CA SER A 717 -14.25 -26.63 -7.77
C SER A 717 -13.07 -27.43 -8.30
N ILE A 718 -11.98 -27.48 -7.55
CA ILE A 718 -10.76 -28.19 -7.88
C ILE A 718 -10.58 -29.30 -6.84
N PRO A 719 -10.64 -30.58 -7.25
CA PRO A 719 -10.43 -31.70 -6.33
C PRO A 719 -8.99 -31.70 -5.82
N ALA A 720 -8.84 -31.92 -4.52
CA ALA A 720 -7.53 -32.02 -3.88
C ALA A 720 -7.63 -33.04 -2.70
N TRP A 721 -6.51 -33.57 -2.27
CA TRP A 721 -6.43 -34.52 -1.16
C TRP A 721 -5.47 -34.04 -0.09
N VAL A 722 -5.94 -34.01 1.14
CA VAL A 722 -5.09 -33.78 2.33
C VAL A 722 -4.56 -35.14 2.77
N VAL A 723 -3.24 -35.23 2.98
CA VAL A 723 -2.62 -36.39 3.63
C VAL A 723 -2.17 -35.97 5.01
N HIS A 724 -2.85 -36.52 6.03
CA HIS A 724 -2.57 -36.33 7.44
C HIS A 724 -2.33 -37.67 8.13
N ALA A 725 -1.25 -37.80 8.86
CA ALA A 725 -0.90 -39.02 9.62
C ALA A 725 -1.03 -40.34 8.81
N GLY A 726 -0.76 -40.32 7.50
CA GLY A 726 -0.85 -41.48 6.61
C GLY A 726 -2.25 -41.79 6.06
N GLU A 727 -3.22 -40.94 6.32
CA GLU A 727 -4.57 -41.04 5.77
C GLU A 727 -4.79 -39.92 4.72
N ALA A 728 -5.35 -40.29 3.55
CA ALA A 728 -5.70 -39.35 2.51
C ALA A 728 -7.20 -39.05 2.53
N ARG A 729 -7.56 -37.76 2.52
CA ARG A 729 -8.94 -37.27 2.54
C ARG A 729 -9.17 -36.24 1.41
N GLU A 730 -10.24 -36.44 0.65
CA GLU A 730 -10.64 -35.49 -0.40
C GLU A 730 -11.18 -34.18 0.18
N ILE A 731 -10.79 -33.08 -0.47
CA ILE A 731 -11.29 -31.70 -0.24
C ILE A 731 -11.55 -31.05 -1.58
N SER A 732 -12.31 -29.95 -1.58
CA SER A 732 -12.52 -29.10 -2.76
C SER A 732 -11.89 -27.74 -2.53
N LEU A 733 -10.96 -27.37 -3.37
CA LEU A 733 -10.40 -26.02 -3.47
C LEU A 733 -11.11 -25.26 -4.59
N TYR A 734 -10.99 -23.95 -4.61
CA TYR A 734 -11.41 -23.13 -5.74
C TYR A 734 -10.47 -21.95 -5.94
N VAL A 735 -10.52 -21.34 -7.11
CA VAL A 735 -9.82 -20.10 -7.40
C VAL A 735 -10.85 -19.12 -7.94
N ALA A 736 -10.90 -17.91 -7.38
CA ALA A 736 -11.74 -16.85 -7.92
C ALA A 736 -11.34 -16.51 -9.37
N ASP A 737 -12.14 -15.74 -10.08
CA ASP A 737 -11.94 -15.41 -11.49
C ASP A 737 -10.49 -15.00 -11.81
N MET A 738 -9.94 -15.67 -12.83
CA MET A 738 -8.63 -15.37 -13.40
C MET A 738 -8.80 -14.95 -14.85
N THR A 739 -8.05 -13.93 -15.27
CA THR A 739 -7.93 -13.57 -16.67
C THR A 739 -7.11 -14.61 -17.42
N ASP A 740 -7.23 -14.67 -18.75
CA ASP A 740 -6.44 -15.59 -19.59
C ASP A 740 -4.94 -15.34 -19.43
N GLU A 741 -4.53 -14.09 -19.24
CA GLU A 741 -3.15 -13.73 -18.99
C GLU A 741 -2.66 -14.25 -17.63
N GLU A 742 -3.42 -14.07 -16.56
CA GLU A 742 -3.09 -14.60 -15.22
C GLU A 742 -2.95 -16.13 -15.26
N ARG A 743 -3.82 -16.83 -15.98
CA ARG A 743 -3.73 -18.29 -16.21
C ARG A 743 -2.44 -18.67 -16.94
N ALA A 744 -2.08 -17.92 -17.98
CA ALA A 744 -0.87 -18.16 -18.75
C ALA A 744 0.40 -17.91 -17.93
N ILE A 745 0.42 -16.88 -17.10
CA ILE A 745 1.53 -16.55 -16.19
C ILE A 745 1.73 -17.68 -15.16
N VAL A 746 0.67 -18.14 -14.52
CA VAL A 746 0.75 -19.23 -13.52
C VAL A 746 1.26 -20.51 -14.19
N ARG A 747 0.78 -20.87 -15.39
CA ARG A 747 1.27 -22.02 -16.15
C ARG A 747 2.75 -21.91 -16.55
N ALA A 748 3.22 -20.69 -16.84
CA ALA A 748 4.61 -20.42 -17.20
C ALA A 748 5.56 -20.48 -15.99
N GLY A 749 5.02 -20.52 -14.75
CA GLY A 749 5.77 -20.56 -13.50
C GLY A 749 6.13 -19.19 -12.94
N CYS A 750 6.07 -18.12 -13.73
CA CYS A 750 6.14 -16.72 -13.32
C CYS A 750 5.99 -15.77 -14.52
N LEU A 751 5.78 -14.50 -14.22
CA LEU A 751 5.68 -13.42 -15.21
C LEU A 751 6.94 -13.31 -16.11
N ILE A 752 8.12 -13.52 -15.55
CA ILE A 752 9.39 -13.45 -16.28
C ILE A 752 9.41 -14.51 -17.38
N ASN A 753 9.07 -15.75 -17.05
CA ASN A 753 9.03 -16.86 -18.01
C ASN A 753 7.97 -16.64 -19.09
N TYR A 754 6.78 -16.19 -18.69
CA TYR A 754 5.68 -15.87 -19.60
C TYR A 754 6.11 -14.83 -20.65
N ASN A 755 6.68 -13.73 -20.22
CA ASN A 755 7.11 -12.66 -21.11
C ASN A 755 8.27 -13.08 -22.00
N ARG A 756 9.24 -13.85 -21.49
CA ARG A 756 10.35 -14.38 -22.29
C ARG A 756 9.83 -15.25 -23.44
N THR A 757 8.95 -16.21 -23.11
CA THR A 757 8.39 -17.13 -24.12
C THR A 757 7.53 -16.42 -25.15
N ARG A 758 6.81 -15.36 -24.76
CA ARG A 758 6.00 -14.57 -25.68
C ARG A 758 6.87 -13.82 -26.69
N ARG A 759 7.95 -13.20 -26.24
CA ARG A 759 8.88 -12.43 -27.09
C ARG A 759 9.75 -13.28 -27.98
N GLU A 760 10.06 -14.52 -27.59
CA GLU A 760 10.74 -15.47 -28.45
C GLU A 760 9.86 -15.93 -29.65
N LYS A 761 8.55 -15.71 -29.56
CA LYS A 761 7.58 -16.05 -30.63
C LYS A 761 7.21 -14.85 -31.51
N GLU A 762 7.43 -13.60 -31.03
CA GLU A 762 7.30 -12.38 -31.82
C GLU A 762 8.58 -12.10 -32.62
#